data_298e5b2ed16b856270c577f56e30fcae
#
_entry.id   298e5b2ed16b856270c577f56e30fcae
#
_cell.length_a   1.000
_cell.length_b   1.000
_cell.length_c   1.000
_cell.angle_alpha   90.00
_cell.angle_beta   90.00
_cell.angle_gamma   90.00
#
_symmetry.space_group_name_H-M   'P 1'
#
loop_
_entity.id
_entity.type
_entity.pdbx_description
1 polymer ?
#
loop_
_entity_poly.entity_id
_entity_poly.type
_entity_poly.pdbx_seq_one_letter_code
_entity_poly.pdbx_strand_id
1 'polypeptide(L)'
;MKIHLPELALVFFIGPSGSGKSSFGRKHFLPTEVVSSDFCRGLVADNENEQSATADAFDLLHTIVRKRLKRGLLTVIDATNVQPEARKPLIEIAREYHVLPVAIVFDLSERLCHDRNVTRPDRQFGPHVVRNQVRQMRQGLRGLEKEGFRHVFKLTSPEEVDAAAIERQPLWNNRRSEHGPLDIVGDVHGCLDELLELMAKLGYAVSRESGEFIVVPPMGRKLAFVGDLVDRGPATNQILRLAMTMVKAGQAYCVPGNHDAKLLRKLKGKDVQITHGLAESLAQLDTESAEFRGEVTRFLDGLISHYVFDDGKLVVAHAGLKESMQGRGSAAVREFALYGETTGETDDFGLPVRYNWAADYRGKAMVVYGHTPVPEPVWLNNTVNLDTGCVYGGQLTALRYPEREIVSVPARATYYESRKPFLKQADPAPELNRQAQQANDDLLEIDDVLGKRIVDTRLIPRITIREENAIAALEVMSRFAVDPKWLIYLPPTMSPTETSRLPGLLEHPSEAFSYYRSEGIPQVVCEQKHMGSRAVVIVSRDESVSVQRFGVVEPALGVVYTRTGRRFFTDAAMEREFLNRIAAAATAAGLWEELRSDWLCLDCELMPWSAKAQELLRVQYAPAGAAGIAALEAANQSLANASTRVEGLSELTQRTTARLDALTKYREAYRHYCWQVQSIDDLKLAPFHLLATEGAVHTDKQHTWHMELFSRLCAADTKLLLATPFRVVDVNDTASVEDATAWWMELTAAGGEGMVVKPRDFIARGRRGVTQPAVKCRGAEYLRIIYGPEYLLPGNLERLRARAVGAKRSLAGREFALGVEALERFIRREPLRRTHECVFGVLALESEPVDPRL
;
A
#
# COMPACT_ATOMS: atom_id res chain seq x y z
N MET A 1 10.28 -45.68 -1.17
CA MET A 1 11.24 -44.56 -1.38
C MET A 1 10.63 -43.26 -0.92
N LYS A 2 11.33 -42.46 -0.06
CA LYS A 2 10.90 -41.10 0.25
C LYS A 2 11.45 -40.14 -0.81
N ILE A 3 10.58 -39.32 -1.36
CA ILE A 3 10.90 -38.27 -2.37
C ILE A 3 10.75 -36.93 -1.70
N HIS A 4 11.86 -36.27 -1.44
CA HIS A 4 11.86 -34.93 -0.83
C HIS A 4 11.68 -33.85 -1.91
N LEU A 5 10.53 -33.21 -1.94
CA LEU A 5 10.22 -32.14 -2.90
C LEU A 5 10.28 -30.76 -2.22
N PRO A 6 10.96 -29.78 -2.82
CA PRO A 6 10.81 -28.39 -2.38
C PRO A 6 9.34 -27.95 -2.45
N GLU A 7 8.87 -27.20 -1.46
CA GLU A 7 7.50 -26.66 -1.43
C GLU A 7 7.15 -25.81 -2.66
N LEU A 8 8.17 -25.24 -3.32
CA LEU A 8 8.05 -24.54 -4.59
C LEU A 8 8.97 -25.22 -5.61
N ALA A 9 8.37 -25.96 -6.51
CA ALA A 9 9.05 -26.67 -7.57
C ALA A 9 8.17 -26.79 -8.82
N LEU A 10 8.81 -26.91 -9.99
CA LEU A 10 8.17 -27.41 -11.21
C LEU A 10 8.57 -28.86 -11.37
N VAL A 11 7.65 -29.77 -11.10
CA VAL A 11 7.87 -31.23 -11.11
C VAL A 11 7.53 -31.78 -12.49
N PHE A 12 8.45 -32.47 -13.10
CA PHE A 12 8.24 -33.16 -14.38
C PHE A 12 8.05 -34.65 -14.15
N PHE A 13 6.93 -35.19 -14.54
CA PHE A 13 6.82 -36.63 -14.74
C PHE A 13 7.44 -36.98 -16.07
N ILE A 14 8.40 -37.91 -16.05
CA ILE A 14 9.11 -38.36 -17.24
C ILE A 14 8.90 -39.88 -17.35
N GLY A 15 8.26 -40.31 -18.42
CA GLY A 15 8.03 -41.74 -18.63
C GLY A 15 7.13 -42.03 -19.82
N PRO A 16 7.18 -43.25 -20.37
CA PRO A 16 6.33 -43.67 -21.50
C PRO A 16 4.85 -43.71 -21.12
N SER A 17 3.99 -43.74 -22.12
CA SER A 17 2.57 -44.06 -21.93
C SER A 17 2.41 -45.40 -21.24
N GLY A 18 1.47 -45.55 -20.30
CA GLY A 18 1.27 -46.74 -19.48
C GLY A 18 2.20 -46.86 -18.28
N SER A 19 3.14 -45.97 -18.03
CA SER A 19 4.04 -46.05 -16.87
C SER A 19 3.42 -45.63 -15.52
N GLY A 20 2.16 -45.20 -15.49
CA GLY A 20 1.42 -44.90 -14.26
C GLY A 20 1.54 -43.45 -13.74
N LYS A 21 2.11 -42.52 -14.53
CA LYS A 21 2.28 -41.08 -14.17
C LYS A 21 1.02 -40.43 -13.62
N SER A 22 -0.07 -40.47 -14.37
CA SER A 22 -1.33 -39.83 -14.00
C SER A 22 -1.96 -40.43 -12.73
N SER A 23 -1.81 -41.74 -12.52
CA SER A 23 -2.24 -42.41 -11.29
C SER A 23 -1.40 -41.96 -10.09
N PHE A 24 -0.09 -41.87 -10.28
CA PHE A 24 0.84 -41.32 -9.28
C PHE A 24 0.52 -39.87 -8.94
N GLY A 25 0.25 -39.04 -9.97
CA GLY A 25 -0.17 -37.68 -9.79
C GLY A 25 -1.42 -37.54 -8.93
N ARG A 26 -2.47 -38.32 -9.25
CA ARG A 26 -3.71 -38.33 -8.47
C ARG A 26 -3.54 -38.83 -7.03
N LYS A 27 -2.59 -39.73 -6.78
CA LYS A 27 -2.33 -40.28 -5.45
C LYS A 27 -1.60 -39.29 -4.53
N HIS A 28 -0.67 -38.50 -5.07
CA HIS A 28 0.31 -37.74 -4.27
C HIS A 28 0.19 -36.22 -4.34
N PHE A 29 -0.57 -35.69 -5.30
CA PHE A 29 -0.71 -34.25 -5.54
C PHE A 29 -2.18 -33.84 -5.60
N LEU A 30 -2.44 -32.57 -5.30
CA LEU A 30 -3.77 -32.00 -5.47
C LEU A 30 -4.14 -31.96 -6.96
N PRO A 31 -5.40 -32.16 -7.33
CA PRO A 31 -5.83 -32.03 -8.73
C PRO A 31 -5.44 -30.72 -9.39
N THR A 32 -5.42 -29.64 -8.60
CA THR A 32 -5.03 -28.30 -9.06
C THR A 32 -3.52 -28.13 -9.26
N GLU A 33 -2.69 -29.00 -8.69
CA GLU A 33 -1.23 -28.98 -8.86
C GLU A 33 -0.79 -29.66 -10.14
N VAL A 34 -1.56 -30.64 -10.62
CA VAL A 34 -1.23 -31.43 -11.79
C VAL A 34 -1.78 -30.78 -13.06
N VAL A 35 -0.88 -30.40 -13.95
CA VAL A 35 -1.22 -29.85 -15.28
C VAL A 35 -0.92 -30.93 -16.32
N SER A 36 -1.98 -31.55 -16.84
CA SER A 36 -1.88 -32.65 -17.80
C SER A 36 -1.96 -32.14 -19.24
N SER A 37 -1.06 -32.60 -20.10
CA SER A 37 -1.10 -32.28 -21.54
C SER A 37 -2.35 -32.85 -22.23
N ASP A 38 -2.83 -34.01 -21.78
CA ASP A 38 -4.02 -34.63 -22.33
C ASP A 38 -5.28 -33.84 -21.90
N PHE A 39 -5.38 -33.45 -20.62
CA PHE A 39 -6.46 -32.59 -20.14
C PHE A 39 -6.50 -31.23 -20.86
N CYS A 40 -5.35 -30.61 -21.08
CA CYS A 40 -5.29 -29.35 -21.84
C CYS A 40 -5.77 -29.56 -23.30
N ARG A 41 -5.46 -30.73 -23.90
CA ARG A 41 -5.93 -31.07 -25.25
C ARG A 41 -7.44 -31.24 -25.27
N GLY A 42 -8.00 -31.89 -24.24
CA GLY A 42 -9.45 -31.99 -24.06
C GLY A 42 -10.13 -30.65 -23.96
N LEU A 43 -9.53 -29.69 -23.26
CA LEU A 43 -10.08 -28.33 -23.12
C LEU A 43 -10.08 -27.50 -24.41
N VAL A 44 -9.17 -27.77 -25.35
CA VAL A 44 -9.08 -27.01 -26.61
C VAL A 44 -9.76 -27.70 -27.79
N ALA A 45 -10.03 -29.02 -27.71
CA ALA A 45 -10.56 -29.81 -28.84
C ALA A 45 -11.71 -30.74 -28.45
N ASP A 46 -12.25 -30.65 -27.24
CA ASP A 46 -13.28 -31.54 -26.67
C ASP A 46 -12.91 -33.06 -26.76
N ASN A 47 -11.63 -33.37 -27.02
CA ASN A 47 -11.10 -34.71 -27.17
C ASN A 47 -9.62 -34.79 -26.74
N GLU A 48 -9.33 -35.49 -25.65
CA GLU A 48 -7.96 -35.68 -25.14
C GLU A 48 -7.02 -36.41 -26.13
N ASN A 49 -7.54 -37.08 -27.13
CA ASN A 49 -6.79 -37.86 -28.13
C ASN A 49 -6.54 -37.10 -29.45
N GLU A 50 -7.09 -35.90 -29.61
CA GLU A 50 -6.96 -35.10 -30.84
C GLU A 50 -5.52 -34.58 -31.01
N GLN A 51 -4.73 -35.24 -31.85
CA GLN A 51 -3.30 -34.92 -32.01
C GLN A 51 -3.06 -33.61 -32.76
N SER A 52 -3.99 -33.16 -33.60
CA SER A 52 -3.87 -31.89 -34.33
C SER A 52 -3.86 -30.69 -33.37
N ALA A 53 -4.52 -30.79 -32.22
CA ALA A 53 -4.58 -29.77 -31.19
C ALA A 53 -3.37 -29.78 -30.21
N THR A 54 -2.31 -30.53 -30.50
CA THR A 54 -1.17 -30.67 -29.58
C THR A 54 -0.46 -29.33 -29.32
N ALA A 55 -0.27 -28.50 -30.33
CA ALA A 55 0.37 -27.19 -30.18
C ALA A 55 -0.42 -26.27 -29.24
N ASP A 56 -1.73 -26.17 -29.46
CA ASP A 56 -2.64 -25.33 -28.65
C ASP A 56 -2.73 -25.84 -27.21
N ALA A 57 -2.75 -27.18 -27.03
CA ALA A 57 -2.74 -27.81 -25.71
C ALA A 57 -1.47 -27.46 -24.91
N PHE A 58 -0.31 -27.45 -25.55
CA PHE A 58 0.94 -27.06 -24.90
C PHE A 58 1.01 -25.55 -24.63
N ASP A 59 0.48 -24.70 -25.49
CA ASP A 59 0.38 -23.25 -25.23
C ASP A 59 -0.48 -22.96 -24.00
N LEU A 60 -1.64 -23.61 -23.91
CA LEU A 60 -2.49 -23.53 -22.72
C LEU A 60 -1.77 -24.05 -21.47
N LEU A 61 -1.09 -25.18 -21.57
CA LEU A 61 -0.30 -25.77 -20.47
C LEU A 61 0.77 -24.79 -20.00
N HIS A 62 1.55 -24.21 -20.90
CA HIS A 62 2.58 -23.21 -20.58
C HIS A 62 1.98 -21.96 -19.91
N THR A 63 0.82 -21.52 -20.37
CA THR A 63 0.09 -20.39 -19.77
C THR A 63 -0.32 -20.70 -18.33
N ILE A 64 -0.90 -21.86 -18.07
CA ILE A 64 -1.27 -22.29 -16.71
C ILE A 64 -0.04 -22.36 -15.81
N VAL A 65 1.04 -22.96 -16.29
CA VAL A 65 2.31 -23.08 -15.55
C VAL A 65 2.84 -21.71 -15.15
N ARG A 66 2.94 -20.75 -16.09
CA ARG A 66 3.37 -19.37 -15.79
C ARG A 66 2.51 -18.72 -14.70
N LYS A 67 1.19 -18.84 -14.80
CA LYS A 67 0.28 -18.26 -13.80
C LYS A 67 0.45 -18.87 -12.42
N ARG A 68 0.68 -20.19 -12.34
CA ARG A 68 0.90 -20.89 -11.07
C ARG A 68 2.26 -20.55 -10.46
N LEU A 69 3.34 -20.61 -11.26
CA LEU A 69 4.69 -20.28 -10.78
C LEU A 69 4.82 -18.81 -10.37
N LYS A 70 4.16 -17.89 -11.07
CA LYS A 70 4.06 -16.47 -10.65
C LYS A 70 3.48 -16.34 -9.23
N ARG A 71 2.50 -17.19 -8.87
CA ARG A 71 1.88 -17.22 -7.54
C ARG A 71 2.67 -17.99 -6.48
N GLY A 72 3.84 -18.56 -6.83
CA GLY A 72 4.64 -19.38 -5.93
C GLY A 72 3.98 -20.72 -5.59
N LEU A 73 3.26 -21.33 -6.53
CA LEU A 73 2.56 -22.60 -6.33
C LEU A 73 3.32 -23.76 -6.96
N LEU A 74 3.51 -24.85 -6.19
CA LEU A 74 4.03 -26.11 -6.71
C LEU A 74 3.19 -26.56 -7.91
N THR A 75 3.86 -26.97 -8.97
CA THR A 75 3.21 -27.37 -10.23
C THR A 75 3.84 -28.66 -10.76
N VAL A 76 3.01 -29.59 -11.18
CA VAL A 76 3.40 -30.91 -11.71
C VAL A 76 2.98 -30.99 -13.16
N ILE A 77 3.91 -31.38 -14.04
CA ILE A 77 3.66 -31.58 -15.46
C ILE A 77 3.41 -33.07 -15.73
N ASP A 78 2.17 -33.41 -16.00
CA ASP A 78 1.78 -34.76 -16.41
C ASP A 78 1.73 -34.87 -17.94
N ALA A 79 2.89 -35.14 -18.50
CA ALA A 79 3.10 -35.47 -19.91
C ALA A 79 4.16 -36.57 -20.02
N THR A 80 4.42 -37.12 -21.21
CA THR A 80 5.48 -38.14 -21.39
C THR A 80 6.87 -37.54 -21.11
N ASN A 81 7.14 -36.30 -21.54
CA ASN A 81 8.36 -35.54 -21.30
C ASN A 81 9.66 -36.35 -21.61
N VAL A 82 9.60 -37.30 -22.51
CA VAL A 82 10.74 -38.21 -22.80
C VAL A 82 11.84 -37.56 -23.63
N GLN A 83 11.49 -36.51 -24.39
CA GLN A 83 12.43 -35.79 -25.26
C GLN A 83 12.89 -34.50 -24.61
N PRO A 84 14.20 -34.13 -24.73
CA PRO A 84 14.73 -32.85 -24.22
C PRO A 84 14.01 -31.64 -24.79
N GLU A 85 13.62 -31.67 -26.07
CA GLU A 85 12.92 -30.60 -26.78
C GLU A 85 11.57 -30.28 -26.16
N ALA A 86 10.85 -31.27 -25.64
CA ALA A 86 9.57 -31.09 -24.97
C ALA A 86 9.72 -30.48 -23.57
N ARG A 87 10.88 -30.74 -22.91
CA ARG A 87 11.16 -30.18 -21.56
C ARG A 87 11.70 -28.77 -21.58
N LYS A 88 12.47 -28.41 -22.66
CA LYS A 88 13.17 -27.14 -22.76
C LYS A 88 12.29 -25.92 -22.51
N PRO A 89 11.12 -25.73 -23.15
CA PRO A 89 10.27 -24.54 -22.90
C PRO A 89 9.80 -24.44 -21.43
N LEU A 90 9.49 -25.57 -20.80
CA LEU A 90 9.06 -25.61 -19.41
C LEU A 90 10.21 -25.33 -18.44
N ILE A 91 11.43 -25.75 -18.76
CA ILE A 91 12.63 -25.41 -17.98
C ILE A 91 12.94 -23.93 -18.11
N GLU A 92 12.73 -23.32 -19.28
CA GLU A 92 12.87 -21.88 -19.49
C GLU A 92 11.84 -21.12 -18.64
N ILE A 93 10.59 -21.57 -18.59
CA ILE A 93 9.57 -21.00 -17.69
C ILE A 93 9.99 -21.15 -16.22
N ALA A 94 10.52 -22.31 -15.80
CA ALA A 94 11.02 -22.48 -14.43
C ALA A 94 12.15 -21.49 -14.11
N ARG A 95 13.05 -21.21 -15.05
CA ARG A 95 14.13 -20.20 -14.90
C ARG A 95 13.58 -18.79 -14.86
N GLU A 96 12.60 -18.45 -15.71
CA GLU A 96 11.91 -17.14 -15.73
C GLU A 96 11.34 -16.81 -14.34
N TYR A 97 10.76 -17.81 -13.66
CA TYR A 97 10.16 -17.62 -12.33
C TYR A 97 11.08 -18.03 -11.17
N HIS A 98 12.35 -18.33 -11.42
CA HIS A 98 13.34 -18.73 -10.40
C HIS A 98 12.89 -19.93 -9.56
N VAL A 99 12.23 -20.92 -10.20
CA VAL A 99 11.72 -22.12 -9.56
C VAL A 99 12.59 -23.32 -9.95
N LEU A 100 12.82 -24.22 -8.99
CA LEU A 100 13.65 -25.40 -9.23
C LEU A 100 12.89 -26.45 -10.04
N PRO A 101 13.41 -26.91 -11.21
CA PRO A 101 12.87 -28.06 -11.90
C PRO A 101 13.27 -29.35 -11.20
N VAL A 102 12.31 -30.25 -11.01
CA VAL A 102 12.48 -31.55 -10.38
C VAL A 102 11.96 -32.62 -11.33
N ALA A 103 12.69 -33.73 -11.53
CA ALA A 103 12.28 -34.83 -12.36
C ALA A 103 11.91 -36.08 -11.51
N ILE A 104 10.71 -36.61 -11.73
CA ILE A 104 10.30 -37.93 -11.26
C ILE A 104 10.20 -38.84 -12.50
N VAL A 105 11.14 -39.75 -12.62
CA VAL A 105 11.29 -40.63 -13.79
C VAL A 105 10.67 -41.99 -13.50
N PHE A 106 9.79 -42.42 -14.38
CA PHE A 106 9.14 -43.73 -14.33
C PHE A 106 9.82 -44.65 -15.36
N ASP A 107 10.96 -45.28 -14.98
CA ASP A 107 11.75 -46.16 -15.84
C ASP A 107 11.31 -47.64 -15.66
N LEU A 108 10.05 -47.87 -16.03
CA LEU A 108 9.44 -49.21 -15.97
C LEU A 108 9.74 -50.00 -17.23
N SER A 109 9.54 -51.34 -17.17
CA SER A 109 9.76 -52.21 -18.33
C SER A 109 8.82 -51.88 -19.48
N GLU A 110 9.33 -51.99 -20.73
CA GLU A 110 8.55 -51.74 -21.96
C GLU A 110 7.29 -52.62 -21.99
N ARG A 111 7.44 -53.93 -21.63
CA ARG A 111 6.34 -54.88 -21.59
C ARG A 111 5.21 -54.43 -20.66
N LEU A 112 5.54 -54.05 -19.43
CA LEU A 112 4.54 -53.60 -18.46
C LEU A 112 3.80 -52.35 -18.94
N CYS A 113 4.53 -51.37 -19.50
CA CYS A 113 3.93 -50.14 -20.02
C CYS A 113 2.99 -50.43 -21.20
N HIS A 114 3.37 -51.37 -22.05
CA HIS A 114 2.56 -51.83 -23.17
C HIS A 114 1.28 -52.56 -22.68
N ASP A 115 1.42 -53.53 -21.78
CA ASP A 115 0.29 -54.33 -21.24
C ASP A 115 -0.74 -53.37 -20.59
N ARG A 116 -0.30 -52.37 -19.81
CA ARG A 116 -1.17 -51.37 -19.22
C ARG A 116 -1.78 -50.44 -20.26
N ASN A 117 -1.09 -50.15 -21.36
CA ASN A 117 -1.62 -49.30 -22.43
C ASN A 117 -2.70 -50.00 -23.23
N VAL A 118 -2.60 -51.33 -23.46
CA VAL A 118 -3.61 -52.13 -24.17
C VAL A 118 -4.92 -52.25 -23.39
N THR A 119 -4.85 -52.27 -22.08
CA THR A 119 -6.03 -52.36 -21.19
C THR A 119 -6.77 -51.00 -20.99
N ARG A 120 -6.28 -49.92 -21.56
CA ARG A 120 -6.95 -48.61 -21.46
C ARG A 120 -8.13 -48.54 -22.42
N PRO A 121 -9.32 -48.16 -21.95
CA PRO A 121 -10.51 -48.08 -22.79
C PRO A 121 -10.52 -46.88 -23.73
N ASP A 122 -9.81 -45.82 -23.31
CA ASP A 122 -9.86 -44.45 -23.89
C ASP A 122 -8.78 -44.21 -24.95
N ARG A 123 -7.66 -44.95 -24.89
CA ARG A 123 -6.47 -44.63 -25.69
C ARG A 123 -5.53 -45.85 -25.81
N GLN A 124 -5.31 -46.30 -27.02
CA GLN A 124 -4.42 -47.42 -27.30
C GLN A 124 -3.35 -47.00 -28.31
N PHE A 125 -2.08 -47.24 -27.95
CA PHE A 125 -0.94 -47.05 -28.84
C PHE A 125 -0.33 -48.39 -29.24
N GLY A 126 0.11 -48.51 -30.50
CA GLY A 126 0.84 -49.71 -30.93
C GLY A 126 2.16 -49.88 -30.15
N PRO A 127 2.68 -51.12 -30.09
CA PRO A 127 3.90 -51.44 -29.33
C PRO A 127 5.10 -50.57 -29.73
N HIS A 128 5.19 -50.17 -30.99
CA HIS A 128 6.28 -49.34 -31.50
C HIS A 128 6.34 -47.97 -30.88
N VAL A 129 5.18 -47.35 -30.51
CA VAL A 129 5.13 -46.03 -29.86
C VAL A 129 5.72 -46.13 -28.46
N VAL A 130 5.29 -47.09 -27.65
CA VAL A 130 5.80 -47.28 -26.28
C VAL A 130 7.31 -47.61 -26.31
N ARG A 131 7.74 -48.47 -27.24
CA ARG A 131 9.17 -48.77 -27.43
C ARG A 131 10.01 -47.55 -27.76
N ASN A 132 9.53 -46.72 -28.69
CA ASN A 132 10.22 -45.46 -29.02
C ASN A 132 10.31 -44.52 -27.85
N GLN A 133 9.23 -44.37 -27.09
CA GLN A 133 9.21 -43.53 -25.87
C GLN A 133 10.21 -44.03 -24.81
N VAL A 134 10.27 -45.32 -24.55
CA VAL A 134 11.25 -45.96 -23.63
C VAL A 134 12.68 -45.67 -24.08
N ARG A 135 12.96 -45.85 -25.38
CA ARG A 135 14.29 -45.62 -25.95
C ARG A 135 14.70 -44.16 -25.81
N GLN A 136 13.83 -43.24 -26.21
CA GLN A 136 14.07 -41.78 -26.11
C GLN A 136 14.28 -41.33 -24.67
N MET A 137 13.47 -41.83 -23.74
CA MET A 137 13.63 -41.54 -22.31
C MET A 137 15.01 -41.97 -21.83
N ARG A 138 15.39 -43.26 -22.05
CA ARG A 138 16.68 -43.79 -21.57
C ARG A 138 17.88 -43.08 -22.18
N GLN A 139 17.80 -42.69 -23.43
CA GLN A 139 18.84 -41.84 -24.08
C GLN A 139 18.96 -40.47 -23.42
N GLY A 140 17.83 -39.83 -23.05
CA GLY A 140 17.78 -38.53 -22.44
C GLY A 140 18.15 -38.49 -20.96
N LEU A 141 18.06 -39.61 -20.22
CA LEU A 141 18.27 -39.61 -18.76
C LEU A 141 19.66 -39.12 -18.31
N ARG A 142 20.72 -39.40 -19.09
CA ARG A 142 22.11 -38.96 -18.78
C ARG A 142 22.31 -37.49 -18.90
N GLY A 143 21.39 -36.78 -19.56
CA GLY A 143 21.44 -35.31 -19.80
C GLY A 143 20.66 -34.45 -18.83
N LEU A 144 19.79 -35.02 -17.98
CA LEU A 144 18.85 -34.27 -17.15
C LEU A 144 19.52 -33.19 -16.25
N GLU A 145 20.64 -33.54 -15.62
CA GLU A 145 21.39 -32.57 -14.79
C GLU A 145 21.92 -31.39 -15.62
N LYS A 146 22.35 -31.66 -16.85
CA LYS A 146 22.83 -30.63 -17.80
C LYS A 146 21.70 -29.76 -18.33
N GLU A 147 20.49 -30.29 -18.40
CA GLU A 147 19.28 -29.54 -18.75
C GLU A 147 18.89 -28.56 -17.63
N GLY A 148 19.28 -28.84 -16.39
CA GLY A 148 19.02 -27.98 -15.22
C GLY A 148 18.25 -28.62 -14.09
N PHE A 149 17.94 -29.92 -14.18
CA PHE A 149 17.27 -30.62 -13.07
C PHE A 149 18.27 -30.86 -11.93
N ARG A 150 17.97 -30.28 -10.77
CA ARG A 150 18.79 -30.48 -9.55
C ARG A 150 18.43 -31.76 -8.78
N HIS A 151 17.16 -32.18 -8.88
CA HIS A 151 16.67 -33.37 -8.21
C HIS A 151 16.07 -34.31 -9.27
N VAL A 152 16.62 -35.52 -9.36
CA VAL A 152 16.16 -36.56 -10.28
C VAL A 152 15.87 -37.83 -9.48
N PHE A 153 14.60 -38.16 -9.34
CA PHE A 153 14.16 -39.35 -8.67
C PHE A 153 13.76 -40.39 -9.70
N LYS A 154 14.32 -41.61 -9.61
CA LYS A 154 14.01 -42.73 -10.54
C LYS A 154 13.22 -43.79 -9.81
N LEU A 155 12.12 -44.17 -10.41
CA LEU A 155 11.26 -45.29 -10.00
C LEU A 155 11.36 -46.37 -11.07
N THR A 156 11.92 -47.53 -10.70
CA THR A 156 12.33 -48.57 -11.65
C THR A 156 11.43 -49.79 -11.62
N SER A 157 10.56 -49.92 -10.61
CA SER A 157 9.59 -51.03 -10.49
C SER A 157 8.21 -50.53 -10.03
N PRO A 158 7.14 -51.32 -10.26
CA PRO A 158 5.81 -51.02 -9.74
C PRO A 158 5.79 -50.87 -8.21
N GLU A 159 6.53 -51.73 -7.52
CA GLU A 159 6.63 -51.70 -6.05
C GLU A 159 7.24 -50.41 -5.55
N GLU A 160 8.26 -49.88 -6.24
CA GLU A 160 8.83 -48.57 -5.93
C GLU A 160 7.83 -47.45 -6.18
N VAL A 161 7.05 -47.47 -7.26
CA VAL A 161 6.01 -46.50 -7.56
C VAL A 161 4.92 -46.52 -6.48
N ASP A 162 4.48 -47.70 -6.06
CA ASP A 162 3.42 -47.83 -5.06
C ASP A 162 3.88 -47.50 -3.64
N ALA A 163 5.14 -47.79 -3.30
CA ALA A 163 5.76 -47.51 -2.01
C ALA A 163 6.36 -46.09 -1.91
N ALA A 164 6.33 -45.32 -2.99
CA ALA A 164 6.83 -43.93 -2.96
C ALA A 164 5.96 -43.06 -2.06
N ALA A 165 6.62 -42.18 -1.28
CA ALA A 165 5.99 -41.20 -0.44
C ALA A 165 6.61 -39.83 -0.73
N ILE A 166 5.76 -38.83 -0.98
CA ILE A 166 6.19 -37.45 -1.21
C ILE A 166 6.25 -36.72 0.13
N GLU A 167 7.42 -36.20 0.47
CA GLU A 167 7.65 -35.33 1.60
C GLU A 167 7.97 -33.92 1.09
N ARG A 168 7.09 -32.92 1.37
CA ARG A 168 7.33 -31.52 1.00
C ARG A 168 8.24 -30.87 2.02
N GLN A 169 9.27 -30.23 1.55
CA GLN A 169 10.24 -29.54 2.39
C GLN A 169 10.20 -28.05 2.10
N PRO A 170 10.16 -27.18 3.14
CA PRO A 170 10.33 -25.75 2.96
C PRO A 170 11.64 -25.46 2.22
N LEU A 171 11.65 -24.42 1.40
CA LEU A 171 12.91 -23.92 0.83
C LEU A 171 13.85 -23.49 1.96
N TRP A 172 15.14 -23.64 1.74
CA TRP A 172 16.16 -23.26 2.77
C TRP A 172 16.08 -21.81 3.22
N ASN A 173 15.62 -20.92 2.35
CA ASN A 173 15.40 -19.49 2.65
C ASN A 173 14.04 -19.20 3.31
N ASN A 174 13.15 -20.18 3.42
CA ASN A 174 11.85 -20.00 4.06
C ASN A 174 11.98 -20.11 5.59
N ARG A 175 11.82 -18.96 6.25
CA ARG A 175 11.76 -18.83 7.72
C ARG A 175 10.50 -18.04 8.12
N ARG A 176 9.41 -18.17 7.37
CA ARG A 176 8.16 -17.44 7.60
C ARG A 176 7.55 -17.70 8.96
N SER A 177 7.78 -18.85 9.55
CA SER A 177 7.35 -19.18 10.92
C SER A 177 8.20 -18.51 12.02
N GLU A 178 9.30 -17.86 11.66
CA GLU A 178 10.10 -17.07 12.58
C GLU A 178 9.60 -15.62 12.55
N HIS A 179 8.84 -15.25 13.58
CA HIS A 179 8.20 -13.93 13.67
C HIS A 179 9.07 -12.88 14.37
N GLY A 180 10.29 -13.27 14.79
CA GLY A 180 11.18 -12.43 15.58
C GLY A 180 10.84 -12.46 17.08
N PRO A 181 11.36 -11.49 17.85
CA PRO A 181 12.08 -10.29 17.42
C PRO A 181 13.51 -10.60 16.90
N LEU A 182 13.95 -9.79 15.93
CA LEU A 182 15.28 -9.92 15.31
C LEU A 182 16.07 -8.62 15.45
N ASP A 183 17.41 -8.74 15.63
CA ASP A 183 18.34 -7.62 15.49
C ASP A 183 19.18 -7.88 14.23
N ILE A 184 19.07 -7.02 13.21
CA ILE A 184 19.68 -7.23 11.90
C ILE A 184 20.87 -6.31 11.77
N VAL A 185 22.08 -6.87 11.64
CA VAL A 185 23.35 -6.14 11.64
C VAL A 185 23.88 -5.99 10.22
N GLY A 186 24.24 -4.76 9.85
CA GLY A 186 24.87 -4.44 8.56
C GLY A 186 26.28 -5.03 8.40
N ASP A 187 26.98 -4.56 7.35
CA ASP A 187 28.27 -5.11 6.93
C ASP A 187 29.33 -4.93 8.03
N VAL A 188 29.95 -6.03 8.46
CA VAL A 188 30.86 -6.06 9.63
C VAL A 188 32.33 -5.90 9.24
N HIS A 189 32.76 -6.49 8.13
CA HIS A 189 34.12 -6.40 7.61
C HIS A 189 35.24 -6.52 8.66
N GLY A 190 35.17 -7.52 9.53
CA GLY A 190 36.23 -7.73 10.52
C GLY A 190 36.30 -6.71 11.66
N CYS A 191 35.33 -5.80 11.80
CA CYS A 191 35.24 -4.79 12.88
C CYS A 191 34.66 -5.41 14.16
N LEU A 192 35.44 -6.21 14.86
CA LEU A 192 34.99 -6.99 16.02
C LEU A 192 34.60 -6.13 17.23
N ASP A 193 35.38 -5.12 17.52
CA ASP A 193 35.18 -4.31 18.71
C ASP A 193 33.88 -3.51 18.64
N GLU A 194 33.58 -2.98 17.44
CA GLU A 194 32.32 -2.31 17.14
C GLU A 194 31.14 -3.29 17.19
N LEU A 195 31.33 -4.52 16.68
CA LEU A 195 30.28 -5.54 16.76
C LEU A 195 29.96 -5.91 18.20
N LEU A 196 30.97 -6.10 19.03
CA LEU A 196 30.79 -6.41 20.48
C LEU A 196 30.12 -5.25 21.23
N GLU A 197 30.50 -4.02 20.90
CA GLU A 197 29.86 -2.82 21.49
C GLU A 197 28.41 -2.68 21.04
N LEU A 198 28.13 -2.90 19.75
CA LEU A 198 26.77 -2.90 19.20
C LEU A 198 25.91 -3.99 19.85
N MET A 199 26.45 -5.21 19.95
CA MET A 199 25.76 -6.32 20.61
C MET A 199 25.45 -6.00 22.08
N ALA A 200 26.37 -5.37 22.79
CA ALA A 200 26.14 -4.94 24.19
C ALA A 200 25.01 -3.89 24.26
N LYS A 201 24.97 -2.89 23.35
CA LYS A 201 23.87 -1.92 23.26
C LYS A 201 22.53 -2.58 22.95
N LEU A 202 22.53 -3.65 22.16
CA LEU A 202 21.34 -4.43 21.83
C LEU A 202 20.91 -5.37 22.97
N GLY A 203 21.75 -5.51 24.02
CA GLY A 203 21.47 -6.33 25.21
C GLY A 203 22.02 -7.76 25.16
N TYR A 204 22.91 -8.09 24.22
CA TYR A 204 23.60 -9.38 24.17
C TYR A 204 24.77 -9.36 25.15
N ALA A 205 24.87 -10.40 25.97
CA ALA A 205 26.05 -10.61 26.80
C ALA A 205 27.01 -11.55 26.05
N VAL A 206 28.23 -11.08 25.79
CA VAL A 206 29.26 -11.82 25.08
C VAL A 206 30.45 -12.02 26.00
N SER A 207 30.88 -13.27 26.19
CA SER A 207 32.06 -13.64 26.94
C SER A 207 32.92 -14.63 26.14
N ARG A 208 34.13 -14.92 26.65
CA ARG A 208 35.03 -15.91 26.06
C ARG A 208 35.50 -16.90 27.11
N GLU A 209 35.40 -18.18 26.77
CA GLU A 209 35.97 -19.25 27.57
C GLU A 209 36.81 -20.16 26.66
N SER A 210 38.04 -20.41 27.06
CA SER A 210 38.99 -21.27 26.32
C SER A 210 39.17 -20.86 24.82
N GLY A 211 38.97 -19.57 24.49
CA GLY A 211 39.10 -19.05 23.15
C GLY A 211 37.81 -19.06 22.31
N GLU A 212 36.75 -19.70 22.81
CA GLU A 212 35.44 -19.76 22.17
C GLU A 212 34.52 -18.65 22.71
N PHE A 213 33.63 -18.15 21.83
CA PHE A 213 32.62 -17.18 22.23
C PHE A 213 31.42 -17.87 22.88
N ILE A 214 30.99 -17.30 24.01
CA ILE A 214 29.70 -17.62 24.62
C ILE A 214 28.82 -16.39 24.51
N VAL A 215 27.68 -16.55 23.87
CA VAL A 215 26.71 -15.45 23.62
C VAL A 215 25.38 -15.78 24.28
N VAL A 216 24.89 -14.83 25.08
CA VAL A 216 23.57 -14.91 25.70
C VAL A 216 22.71 -13.79 25.06
N PRO A 217 21.79 -14.14 24.18
CA PRO A 217 20.88 -13.17 23.58
C PRO A 217 19.87 -12.60 24.60
N PRO A 218 19.33 -11.40 24.38
CA PRO A 218 18.15 -10.94 25.11
C PRO A 218 17.00 -11.92 24.89
N MET A 219 16.10 -12.03 25.86
CA MET A 219 15.03 -13.04 25.84
C MET A 219 14.18 -12.96 24.57
N GLY A 220 14.11 -14.06 23.83
CA GLY A 220 13.33 -14.20 22.60
C GLY A 220 13.94 -13.57 21.36
N ARG A 221 15.10 -12.88 21.44
CA ARG A 221 15.72 -12.23 20.27
C ARG A 221 16.77 -13.13 19.61
N LYS A 222 16.91 -12.97 18.31
CA LYS A 222 17.99 -13.56 17.51
C LYS A 222 18.66 -12.48 16.67
N LEU A 223 19.90 -12.75 16.28
CA LEU A 223 20.66 -11.84 15.42
C LEU A 223 20.57 -12.29 13.95
N ALA A 224 20.63 -11.37 13.00
CA ALA A 224 20.76 -11.67 11.59
C ALA A 224 21.89 -10.83 10.98
N PHE A 225 22.92 -11.49 10.42
CA PHE A 225 24.01 -10.82 9.70
C PHE A 225 23.64 -10.63 8.24
N VAL A 226 23.79 -9.41 7.72
CA VAL A 226 23.51 -9.06 6.33
C VAL A 226 24.63 -9.52 5.38
N GLY A 227 25.72 -10.08 5.90
CA GLY A 227 26.87 -10.56 5.15
C GLY A 227 28.08 -9.64 5.26
N ASP A 228 29.05 -9.84 4.38
CA ASP A 228 30.35 -9.16 4.38
C ASP A 228 31.00 -9.17 5.78
N LEU A 229 31.10 -10.39 6.32
CA LEU A 229 31.77 -10.63 7.61
C LEU A 229 33.28 -10.41 7.52
N VAL A 230 33.87 -10.63 6.36
CA VAL A 230 35.30 -10.73 6.10
C VAL A 230 35.84 -9.54 5.31
N ASP A 231 37.13 -9.49 5.14
CA ASP A 231 37.92 -8.53 4.38
C ASP A 231 38.04 -7.14 5.05
N ARG A 232 39.14 -6.45 4.76
CA ARG A 232 39.43 -5.05 5.14
C ARG A 232 39.77 -4.84 6.63
N GLY A 233 38.99 -5.41 7.54
CA GLY A 233 39.16 -5.17 8.97
C GLY A 233 40.12 -6.13 9.67
N PRO A 234 40.46 -5.81 10.96
CA PRO A 234 41.58 -6.47 11.65
C PRO A 234 41.25 -7.84 12.22
N ALA A 235 39.97 -8.23 12.37
CA ALA A 235 39.59 -9.39 13.18
C ALA A 235 38.67 -10.38 12.45
N THR A 236 38.95 -10.66 11.16
CA THR A 236 38.17 -11.61 10.33
C THR A 236 37.99 -12.97 11.00
N ASN A 237 39.05 -13.58 11.54
CA ASN A 237 38.98 -14.90 12.16
C ASN A 237 38.03 -14.91 13.36
N GLN A 238 38.02 -13.86 14.17
CA GLN A 238 37.20 -13.78 15.38
C GLN A 238 35.71 -13.51 15.03
N ILE A 239 35.46 -12.67 14.02
CA ILE A 239 34.09 -12.48 13.51
C ILE A 239 33.54 -13.81 12.99
N LEU A 240 34.34 -14.55 12.22
CA LEU A 240 33.91 -15.87 11.73
C LEU A 240 33.62 -16.84 12.87
N ARG A 241 34.47 -16.91 13.92
CA ARG A 241 34.21 -17.73 15.09
C ARG A 241 32.90 -17.35 15.78
N LEU A 242 32.69 -16.04 16.01
CA LEU A 242 31.49 -15.53 16.66
C LEU A 242 30.23 -15.89 15.84
N ALA A 243 30.24 -15.58 14.55
CA ALA A 243 29.10 -15.85 13.67
C ALA A 243 28.80 -17.36 13.56
N MET A 244 29.84 -18.20 13.39
CA MET A 244 29.71 -19.65 13.35
C MET A 244 29.11 -20.21 14.64
N THR A 245 29.58 -19.72 15.79
CA THR A 245 29.09 -20.15 17.11
C THR A 245 27.60 -19.82 17.27
N MET A 246 27.22 -18.57 16.97
CA MET A 246 25.83 -18.15 17.09
C MET A 246 24.88 -18.86 16.10
N VAL A 247 25.31 -19.05 14.85
CA VAL A 247 24.50 -19.74 13.84
C VAL A 247 24.33 -21.23 14.21
N LYS A 248 25.40 -21.89 14.67
CA LYS A 248 25.36 -23.27 15.14
C LYS A 248 24.44 -23.46 16.36
N ALA A 249 24.44 -22.49 17.25
CA ALA A 249 23.56 -22.47 18.44
C ALA A 249 22.10 -22.08 18.12
N GLY A 250 21.76 -21.74 16.87
CA GLY A 250 20.44 -21.25 16.48
C GLY A 250 20.07 -19.85 17.01
N GLN A 251 21.08 -19.10 17.46
CA GLN A 251 20.95 -17.74 17.99
C GLN A 251 21.08 -16.67 16.93
N ALA A 252 21.56 -17.03 15.72
CA ALA A 252 21.70 -16.10 14.62
C ALA A 252 21.36 -16.74 13.27
N TYR A 253 21.00 -15.89 12.31
CA TYR A 253 20.97 -16.14 10.89
C TYR A 253 22.11 -15.37 10.22
N CYS A 254 22.60 -15.88 9.08
CA CYS A 254 23.64 -15.19 8.32
C CYS A 254 23.37 -15.41 6.82
N VAL A 255 23.35 -14.33 6.05
CA VAL A 255 23.40 -14.40 4.58
C VAL A 255 24.82 -14.11 4.13
N PRO A 256 25.29 -14.65 3.00
CA PRO A 256 26.64 -14.36 2.49
C PRO A 256 26.67 -12.98 1.85
N GLY A 257 27.74 -12.24 2.09
CA GLY A 257 28.09 -11.09 1.28
C GLY A 257 28.97 -11.46 0.09
N ASN A 258 29.23 -10.49 -0.78
CA ASN A 258 30.09 -10.72 -1.95
C ASN A 258 31.57 -10.98 -1.55
N HIS A 259 32.05 -10.39 -0.43
CA HIS A 259 33.36 -10.66 0.14
C HIS A 259 33.46 -12.09 0.68
N ASP A 260 32.45 -12.54 1.43
CA ASP A 260 32.35 -13.92 1.94
C ASP A 260 32.37 -14.94 0.78
N ALA A 261 31.59 -14.66 -0.26
CA ALA A 261 31.54 -15.52 -1.46
C ALA A 261 32.89 -15.54 -2.22
N LYS A 262 33.60 -14.42 -2.24
CA LYS A 262 34.91 -14.30 -2.86
C LYS A 262 35.98 -15.09 -2.07
N LEU A 263 35.99 -14.97 -0.76
CA LEU A 263 36.85 -15.77 0.14
C LEU A 263 36.56 -17.28 -0.03
N LEU A 264 35.31 -17.69 -0.01
CA LEU A 264 34.91 -19.08 -0.23
C LEU A 264 35.50 -19.66 -1.54
N ARG A 265 35.37 -18.90 -2.64
CA ARG A 265 35.94 -19.33 -3.95
C ARG A 265 37.44 -19.54 -3.88
N LYS A 266 38.16 -18.65 -3.15
CA LYS A 266 39.61 -18.78 -2.97
C LYS A 266 39.96 -20.00 -2.11
N LEU A 267 39.26 -20.23 -0.99
CA LEU A 267 39.44 -21.41 -0.13
C LEU A 267 39.16 -22.73 -0.85
N LYS A 268 38.27 -22.72 -1.85
CA LYS A 268 38.02 -23.87 -2.74
C LYS A 268 39.02 -24.03 -3.88
N GLY A 269 40.12 -23.27 -3.86
CA GLY A 269 41.18 -23.36 -4.87
C GLY A 269 40.87 -22.73 -6.24
N LYS A 270 39.82 -21.91 -6.33
CA LYS A 270 39.49 -21.15 -7.53
C LYS A 270 40.49 -20.02 -7.74
N ASP A 271 40.81 -19.72 -8.99
CA ASP A 271 41.55 -18.51 -9.32
C ASP A 271 40.68 -17.28 -9.09
N VAL A 272 41.08 -16.42 -8.15
CA VAL A 272 40.37 -15.21 -7.73
C VAL A 272 41.37 -14.08 -7.56
N GLN A 273 41.06 -12.92 -8.12
CA GLN A 273 41.90 -11.73 -7.93
C GLN A 273 41.95 -11.31 -6.47
N ILE A 274 43.12 -11.15 -5.92
CA ILE A 274 43.36 -10.75 -4.52
C ILE A 274 43.30 -9.21 -4.45
N THR A 275 42.11 -8.70 -4.24
CA THR A 275 41.78 -7.26 -4.17
C THR A 275 40.68 -7.00 -3.11
N HIS A 276 40.55 -5.75 -2.71
CA HIS A 276 39.47 -5.28 -1.80
C HIS A 276 39.49 -5.91 -0.39
N GLY A 277 40.66 -6.11 0.18
CA GLY A 277 40.84 -6.62 1.54
C GLY A 277 40.94 -8.15 1.67
N LEU A 278 40.90 -8.91 0.56
CA LEU A 278 41.03 -10.38 0.59
C LEU A 278 42.41 -10.84 1.07
N ALA A 279 43.50 -10.07 0.79
CA ALA A 279 44.83 -10.41 1.23
C ALA A 279 44.90 -10.47 2.77
N GLU A 280 44.33 -9.51 3.43
CA GLU A 280 44.29 -9.39 4.88
C GLU A 280 43.53 -10.56 5.54
N SER A 281 42.39 -10.94 4.96
CA SER A 281 41.63 -12.11 5.42
C SER A 281 42.41 -13.41 5.24
N LEU A 282 43.09 -13.59 4.12
CA LEU A 282 43.92 -14.78 3.88
C LEU A 282 45.09 -14.84 4.85
N ALA A 283 45.77 -13.72 5.08
CA ALA A 283 46.87 -13.65 6.03
C ALA A 283 46.44 -14.01 7.45
N GLN A 284 45.26 -13.55 7.89
CA GLN A 284 44.70 -13.93 9.18
C GLN A 284 44.35 -15.43 9.24
N LEU A 285 43.73 -15.98 8.19
CA LEU A 285 43.36 -17.40 8.12
C LEU A 285 44.58 -18.31 8.01
N ASP A 286 45.72 -17.86 7.45
CA ASP A 286 46.95 -18.62 7.38
C ASP A 286 47.59 -18.84 8.78
N THR A 287 47.27 -18.01 9.76
CA THR A 287 47.69 -18.22 11.17
C THR A 287 46.84 -19.28 11.87
N GLU A 288 45.76 -19.71 11.31
CA GLU A 288 44.79 -20.63 11.90
C GLU A 288 45.05 -22.11 11.49
N SER A 289 44.50 -23.04 12.26
CA SER A 289 44.59 -24.46 11.95
C SER A 289 43.89 -24.82 10.64
N ALA A 290 44.37 -25.89 10.00
CA ALA A 290 43.69 -26.43 8.80
C ALA A 290 42.24 -26.88 9.08
N GLU A 291 41.96 -27.33 10.31
CA GLU A 291 40.62 -27.71 10.75
C GLU A 291 39.68 -26.50 10.76
N PHE A 292 40.09 -25.39 11.39
CA PHE A 292 39.32 -24.14 11.41
C PHE A 292 39.08 -23.59 10.00
N ARG A 293 40.07 -23.60 9.12
CA ARG A 293 39.89 -23.20 7.71
C ARG A 293 38.90 -24.11 6.99
N GLY A 294 38.88 -25.40 7.32
CA GLY A 294 37.86 -26.33 6.81
C GLY A 294 36.45 -26.03 7.34
N GLU A 295 36.35 -25.65 8.60
CA GLU A 295 35.06 -25.23 9.21
C GLU A 295 34.53 -23.94 8.59
N VAL A 296 35.38 -22.92 8.41
CA VAL A 296 35.04 -21.68 7.72
C VAL A 296 34.55 -21.96 6.30
N THR A 297 35.27 -22.84 5.56
CA THR A 297 34.86 -23.20 4.19
C THR A 297 33.48 -23.84 4.18
N ARG A 298 33.18 -24.78 5.09
CA ARG A 298 31.86 -25.41 5.20
C ARG A 298 30.77 -24.42 5.61
N PHE A 299 31.07 -23.53 6.54
CA PHE A 299 30.14 -22.48 6.98
C PHE A 299 29.75 -21.56 5.85
N LEU A 300 30.72 -20.95 5.16
CA LEU A 300 30.46 -20.04 4.05
C LEU A 300 29.76 -20.71 2.86
N ASP A 301 30.09 -22.00 2.60
CA ASP A 301 29.42 -22.78 1.54
C ASP A 301 27.96 -23.09 1.85
N GLY A 302 27.65 -23.22 3.15
CA GLY A 302 26.30 -23.47 3.66
C GLY A 302 25.39 -22.23 3.75
N LEU A 303 25.92 -21.01 3.57
CA LEU A 303 25.14 -19.79 3.66
C LEU A 303 24.11 -19.66 2.54
N ILE A 304 22.92 -19.21 2.91
CA ILE A 304 21.76 -19.09 2.03
C ILE A 304 21.66 -17.64 1.57
N SER A 305 21.38 -17.44 0.28
CA SER A 305 21.40 -16.11 -0.36
C SER A 305 20.52 -15.05 0.30
N HIS A 306 19.40 -15.46 0.90
CA HIS A 306 18.47 -14.58 1.60
C HIS A 306 17.55 -15.39 2.50
N TYR A 307 16.92 -14.74 3.44
CA TYR A 307 15.86 -15.32 4.27
C TYR A 307 14.57 -14.51 4.16
N VAL A 308 13.43 -15.22 4.26
CA VAL A 308 12.09 -14.63 4.33
C VAL A 308 11.48 -15.00 5.68
N PHE A 309 11.20 -14.00 6.51
CA PHE A 309 10.69 -14.12 7.87
C PHE A 309 9.26 -13.58 8.02
N ASP A 310 8.66 -13.79 9.17
CA ASP A 310 7.41 -13.18 9.66
C ASP A 310 6.29 -13.22 8.61
N ASP A 311 5.84 -14.42 8.25
CA ASP A 311 4.79 -14.65 7.24
C ASP A 311 5.06 -13.97 5.89
N GLY A 312 6.33 -13.65 5.61
CA GLY A 312 6.75 -12.96 4.40
C GLY A 312 6.78 -11.43 4.50
N LYS A 313 6.72 -10.88 5.71
CA LYS A 313 6.79 -9.43 5.94
C LYS A 313 8.21 -8.88 5.98
N LEU A 314 9.21 -9.73 6.21
CA LEU A 314 10.61 -9.34 6.32
C LEU A 314 11.49 -10.20 5.41
N VAL A 315 12.39 -9.56 4.66
CA VAL A 315 13.42 -10.19 3.85
C VAL A 315 14.78 -9.63 4.23
N VAL A 316 15.76 -10.52 4.43
CA VAL A 316 17.16 -10.16 4.68
C VAL A 316 18.01 -10.71 3.54
N ALA A 317 18.76 -9.84 2.84
CA ALA A 317 19.66 -10.21 1.75
C ALA A 317 20.79 -9.18 1.66
N HIS A 318 22.01 -9.60 1.30
CA HIS A 318 23.18 -8.72 1.35
C HIS A 318 23.04 -7.47 0.45
N ALA A 319 22.82 -7.63 -0.86
CA ALA A 319 22.67 -6.50 -1.78
C ALA A 319 21.20 -6.15 -2.06
N GLY A 320 20.28 -6.67 -1.23
CA GLY A 320 18.84 -6.53 -1.39
C GLY A 320 18.21 -7.58 -2.31
N LEU A 321 16.89 -7.46 -2.56
CA LEU A 321 16.16 -8.46 -3.37
C LEU A 321 14.84 -7.92 -3.93
N LYS A 322 14.65 -8.03 -5.25
CA LYS A 322 13.38 -7.69 -5.91
C LYS A 322 12.24 -8.61 -5.44
N GLU A 323 11.01 -8.10 -5.38
CA GLU A 323 9.83 -8.85 -4.91
C GLU A 323 9.64 -10.19 -5.67
N SER A 324 9.88 -10.18 -6.99
CA SER A 324 9.76 -11.38 -7.83
C SER A 324 10.74 -12.50 -7.49
N MET A 325 11.81 -12.21 -6.75
CA MET A 325 12.88 -13.14 -6.37
C MET A 325 12.75 -13.65 -4.92
N GLN A 326 11.92 -13.01 -4.10
CA GLN A 326 11.79 -13.35 -2.68
C GLN A 326 11.21 -14.74 -2.46
N GLY A 327 11.87 -15.52 -1.59
CA GLY A 327 11.47 -16.90 -1.31
C GLY A 327 11.67 -17.86 -2.50
N ARG A 328 12.52 -17.53 -3.45
CA ARG A 328 12.83 -18.34 -4.62
C ARG A 328 14.29 -18.77 -4.61
N GLY A 329 14.64 -19.79 -5.42
CA GLY A 329 15.98 -20.37 -5.45
C GLY A 329 16.48 -20.56 -6.87
N SER A 330 17.42 -19.69 -7.31
CA SER A 330 18.14 -19.85 -8.58
C SER A 330 19.52 -19.21 -8.51
N ALA A 331 20.37 -19.46 -9.50
CA ALA A 331 21.66 -18.76 -9.62
C ALA A 331 21.46 -17.24 -9.76
N ALA A 332 20.46 -16.79 -10.54
CA ALA A 332 20.16 -15.38 -10.72
C ALA A 332 19.68 -14.70 -9.42
N VAL A 333 18.88 -15.39 -8.60
CA VAL A 333 18.48 -14.89 -7.27
C VAL A 333 19.70 -14.74 -6.36
N ARG A 334 20.60 -15.73 -6.36
CA ARG A 334 21.84 -15.69 -5.57
C ARG A 334 22.77 -14.55 -6.05
N GLU A 335 22.88 -14.38 -7.34
CA GLU A 335 23.71 -13.32 -7.95
C GLU A 335 23.17 -11.93 -7.57
N PHE A 336 21.87 -11.71 -7.73
CA PHE A 336 21.26 -10.44 -7.33
C PHE A 336 21.42 -10.18 -5.83
N ALA A 337 21.16 -11.18 -4.97
CA ALA A 337 21.29 -11.05 -3.52
C ALA A 337 22.70 -10.73 -3.05
N LEU A 338 23.74 -11.12 -3.83
CA LEU A 338 25.15 -10.87 -3.51
C LEU A 338 25.70 -9.57 -4.09
N TYR A 339 25.26 -9.18 -5.28
CA TYR A 339 25.89 -8.10 -6.06
C TYR A 339 24.91 -6.97 -6.43
N GLY A 340 23.61 -7.16 -6.29
CA GLY A 340 22.60 -6.26 -6.83
C GLY A 340 22.58 -6.31 -8.36
N GLU A 341 22.11 -5.24 -8.97
CA GLU A 341 22.06 -5.04 -10.41
C GLU A 341 22.97 -3.88 -10.80
N THR A 342 23.72 -4.02 -11.90
CA THR A 342 24.61 -2.97 -12.41
C THR A 342 24.10 -2.50 -13.77
N THR A 343 24.35 -1.21 -14.08
CA THR A 343 23.99 -0.63 -15.39
C THR A 343 24.92 -1.11 -16.52
N GLY A 344 26.03 -1.75 -16.17
CA GLY A 344 27.11 -2.12 -17.10
C GLY A 344 28.14 -1.01 -17.31
N GLU A 345 27.91 0.16 -16.72
CA GLU A 345 28.82 1.30 -16.75
C GLU A 345 29.79 1.28 -15.56
N THR A 346 30.88 2.02 -15.64
CA THR A 346 31.80 2.29 -14.54
C THR A 346 31.84 3.78 -14.25
N ASP A 347 31.88 4.12 -12.93
CA ASP A 347 32.03 5.51 -12.50
C ASP A 347 33.47 6.03 -12.67
N ASP A 348 33.68 7.32 -12.40
CA ASP A 348 34.99 8.00 -12.51
C ASP A 348 36.07 7.37 -11.61
N PHE A 349 35.71 6.53 -10.65
CA PHE A 349 36.62 5.81 -9.76
C PHE A 349 36.86 4.36 -10.23
N GLY A 350 36.32 3.98 -11.41
CA GLY A 350 36.43 2.64 -11.96
C GLY A 350 35.62 1.59 -11.25
N LEU A 351 34.57 2.01 -10.51
CA LEU A 351 33.62 1.12 -9.84
C LEU A 351 32.36 0.91 -10.71
N PRO A 352 31.77 -0.30 -10.70
CA PRO A 352 30.52 -0.52 -11.42
C PRO A 352 29.40 0.39 -10.92
N VAL A 353 28.72 1.08 -11.84
CA VAL A 353 27.50 1.85 -11.52
C VAL A 353 26.38 0.88 -11.21
N ARG A 354 25.78 1.04 -10.04
CA ARG A 354 24.71 0.17 -9.55
C ARG A 354 23.35 0.75 -9.86
N TYR A 355 22.44 -0.10 -10.26
CA TYR A 355 21.03 0.27 -10.39
C TYR A 355 20.39 0.41 -9.01
N ASN A 356 19.70 1.52 -8.77
CA ASN A 356 19.00 1.74 -7.48
C ASN A 356 17.65 1.01 -7.48
N TRP A 357 17.69 -0.32 -7.35
CA TRP A 357 16.52 -1.19 -7.33
C TRP A 357 15.51 -0.82 -6.20
N ALA A 358 15.99 -0.22 -5.10
CA ALA A 358 15.15 0.19 -3.98
C ALA A 358 14.19 1.33 -4.34
N ALA A 359 14.57 2.21 -5.30
CA ALA A 359 13.69 3.27 -5.80
C ALA A 359 12.44 2.69 -6.50
N ASP A 360 12.61 1.57 -7.20
CA ASP A 360 11.51 0.90 -7.91
C ASP A 360 10.81 -0.18 -7.07
N TYR A 361 11.26 -0.41 -5.84
CA TYR A 361 10.67 -1.45 -5.00
C TYR A 361 9.22 -1.13 -4.60
N ARG A 362 8.29 -2.05 -4.91
CA ARG A 362 6.86 -1.92 -4.62
C ARG A 362 6.32 -3.07 -3.75
N GLY A 363 7.23 -3.96 -3.29
CA GLY A 363 6.88 -5.14 -2.52
C GLY A 363 6.30 -4.84 -1.14
N LYS A 364 5.52 -5.79 -0.61
CA LYS A 364 4.91 -5.69 0.72
C LYS A 364 5.90 -6.00 1.85
N ALA A 365 6.90 -6.84 1.59
CA ALA A 365 7.91 -7.20 2.56
C ALA A 365 8.88 -6.03 2.80
N MET A 366 9.29 -5.81 4.04
CA MET A 366 10.45 -4.97 4.33
C MET A 366 11.70 -5.71 3.87
N VAL A 367 12.58 -5.06 3.11
CA VAL A 367 13.88 -5.63 2.70
C VAL A 367 15.00 -4.93 3.44
N VAL A 368 15.77 -5.68 4.21
CA VAL A 368 16.94 -5.19 4.94
C VAL A 368 18.20 -5.67 4.22
N TYR A 369 19.09 -4.74 3.90
CA TYR A 369 20.28 -5.03 3.10
C TYR A 369 21.44 -4.10 3.46
N GLY A 370 22.62 -4.34 2.85
CA GLY A 370 23.86 -3.57 2.99
C GLY A 370 24.58 -3.36 1.67
N HIS A 371 25.85 -3.77 1.57
CA HIS A 371 26.64 -3.88 0.35
C HIS A 371 27.13 -2.55 -0.27
N THR A 372 26.36 -1.50 -0.22
CA THR A 372 26.71 -0.19 -0.76
C THR A 372 26.80 0.80 0.39
N PRO A 373 28.01 1.22 0.76
CA PRO A 373 28.19 2.08 1.92
C PRO A 373 27.47 3.42 1.78
N VAL A 374 26.74 3.80 2.83
CA VAL A 374 26.04 5.09 2.97
C VAL A 374 26.42 5.73 4.31
N PRO A 375 26.47 7.07 4.42
CA PRO A 375 26.86 7.74 5.67
C PRO A 375 25.91 7.45 6.84
N GLU A 376 24.60 7.28 6.55
CA GLU A 376 23.53 6.98 7.48
C GLU A 376 22.59 5.93 6.88
N PRO A 377 21.85 5.18 7.72
CA PRO A 377 20.88 4.20 7.20
C PRO A 377 19.86 4.85 6.27
N VAL A 378 19.75 4.32 5.04
CA VAL A 378 18.85 4.88 4.02
C VAL A 378 17.58 4.06 3.95
N TRP A 379 16.47 4.67 4.32
CA TRP A 379 15.13 4.15 4.12
C TRP A 379 14.59 4.56 2.75
N LEU A 380 14.13 3.60 1.95
CA LEU A 380 13.55 3.86 0.64
C LEU A 380 12.52 2.76 0.27
N ASN A 381 11.26 3.15 0.01
CA ASN A 381 10.20 2.24 -0.44
C ASN A 381 10.04 0.92 0.33
N ASN A 382 9.99 0.95 1.65
CA ASN A 382 9.94 -0.24 2.50
C ASN A 382 11.21 -1.11 2.41
N THR A 383 12.35 -0.51 2.11
CA THR A 383 13.67 -1.11 2.21
C THR A 383 14.57 -0.29 3.14
N VAL A 384 15.59 -0.90 3.70
CA VAL A 384 16.58 -0.17 4.49
C VAL A 384 17.98 -0.71 4.21
N ASN A 385 18.91 0.21 3.90
CA ASN A 385 20.32 -0.06 3.77
C ASN A 385 21.01 0.19 5.12
N LEU A 386 21.66 -0.83 5.69
CA LEU A 386 22.37 -0.79 6.96
C LEU A 386 23.89 -0.75 6.83
N ASP A 387 24.47 -0.81 5.61
CA ASP A 387 25.92 -0.64 5.43
C ASP A 387 26.30 0.82 5.62
N THR A 388 26.60 1.18 6.86
CA THR A 388 27.02 2.53 7.22
C THR A 388 28.54 2.69 7.27
N GLY A 389 29.25 1.83 6.55
CA GLY A 389 30.66 1.97 6.25
C GLY A 389 31.59 1.91 7.46
N CYS A 390 31.33 1.03 8.42
CA CYS A 390 32.14 0.90 9.64
C CYS A 390 33.64 0.81 9.32
N VAL A 391 34.01 -0.06 8.41
CA VAL A 391 35.43 -0.28 8.03
C VAL A 391 36.10 0.95 7.40
N TYR A 392 35.29 1.91 6.91
CA TYR A 392 35.75 3.17 6.33
C TYR A 392 35.72 4.35 7.31
N GLY A 393 35.52 4.10 8.61
CA GLY A 393 35.43 5.13 9.63
C GLY A 393 34.03 5.70 9.86
N GLY A 394 33.00 5.06 9.30
CA GLY A 394 31.59 5.39 9.54
C GLY A 394 31.05 4.77 10.83
N GLN A 395 29.96 3.99 10.72
CA GLN A 395 29.31 3.37 11.86
C GLN A 395 29.03 1.89 11.58
N LEU A 396 28.89 1.06 12.63
CA LEU A 396 28.26 -0.25 12.53
C LEU A 396 26.82 -0.13 13.01
N THR A 397 25.88 -0.48 12.15
CA THR A 397 24.46 -0.22 12.38
C THR A 397 23.64 -1.51 12.39
N ALA A 398 22.67 -1.57 13.30
CA ALA A 398 21.65 -2.63 13.34
C ALA A 398 20.24 -2.05 13.31
N LEU A 399 19.34 -2.83 12.73
CA LEU A 399 17.88 -2.61 12.80
C LEU A 399 17.27 -3.60 13.78
N ARG A 400 16.49 -3.11 14.74
CA ARG A 400 15.62 -3.92 15.59
C ARG A 400 14.27 -4.13 14.90
N TYR A 401 13.88 -5.37 14.74
CA TYR A 401 12.60 -5.76 14.15
C TYR A 401 11.74 -6.49 15.18
N PRO A 402 10.43 -6.21 15.33
CA PRO A 402 9.59 -5.37 14.46
C PRO A 402 9.56 -3.88 14.82
N GLU A 403 10.30 -3.43 15.83
CA GLU A 403 10.26 -2.08 16.39
C GLU A 403 10.69 -1.00 15.38
N ARG A 404 11.45 -1.36 14.34
CA ARG A 404 12.06 -0.46 13.35
C ARG A 404 13.04 0.56 13.97
N GLU A 405 13.63 0.21 15.10
CA GLU A 405 14.60 1.03 15.78
C GLU A 405 15.99 0.82 15.17
N ILE A 406 16.68 1.90 14.89
CA ILE A 406 18.09 1.88 14.43
C ILE A 406 19.00 2.06 15.65
N VAL A 407 19.96 1.18 15.79
CA VAL A 407 21.00 1.26 16.81
C VAL A 407 22.35 1.25 16.12
N SER A 408 23.21 2.23 16.41
CA SER A 408 24.53 2.35 15.78
C SER A 408 25.65 2.58 16.82
N VAL A 409 26.85 2.20 16.44
CA VAL A 409 28.11 2.50 17.15
C VAL A 409 29.10 3.11 16.15
N PRO A 410 29.84 4.17 16.52
CA PRO A 410 30.83 4.76 15.65
C PRO A 410 32.02 3.81 15.46
N ALA A 411 32.62 3.83 14.30
CA ALA A 411 33.87 3.13 14.05
C ALA A 411 34.99 3.72 14.93
N ARG A 412 35.85 2.87 15.47
CA ARG A 412 36.99 3.27 16.32
C ARG A 412 38.16 3.82 15.49
N ALA A 413 38.24 3.42 14.23
CA ALA A 413 39.27 3.85 13.29
C ALA A 413 38.79 3.71 11.84
N THR A 414 39.49 4.35 10.92
CA THR A 414 39.38 4.02 9.49
C THR A 414 40.33 2.83 9.25
N TYR A 415 39.75 1.64 9.11
CA TYR A 415 40.51 0.40 8.94
C TYR A 415 40.95 0.18 7.47
N TYR A 416 40.18 0.75 6.55
CA TYR A 416 40.47 0.63 5.11
C TYR A 416 40.09 1.92 4.38
N GLU A 417 40.97 2.40 3.49
CA GLU A 417 40.66 3.59 2.69
C GLU A 417 39.79 3.25 1.51
N SER A 418 38.64 3.96 1.40
CA SER A 418 37.75 3.82 0.27
C SER A 418 38.29 4.52 -0.97
N ARG A 419 38.19 3.88 -2.15
CA ARG A 419 38.54 4.52 -3.44
C ARG A 419 37.69 5.76 -3.73
N LYS A 420 36.43 5.75 -3.32
CA LYS A 420 35.52 6.89 -3.37
C LYS A 420 35.45 7.52 -1.98
N PRO A 421 35.63 8.84 -1.83
CA PRO A 421 35.49 9.48 -0.52
C PRO A 421 34.17 9.10 0.13
N PHE A 422 34.23 8.40 1.27
CA PHE A 422 33.03 7.91 1.96
C PHE A 422 32.41 9.00 2.84
N LEU A 423 33.25 9.68 3.61
CA LEU A 423 32.85 10.84 4.40
C LEU A 423 33.23 12.11 3.63
N LYS A 424 32.34 12.69 2.87
CA LYS A 424 32.49 14.07 2.45
C LYS A 424 32.37 14.94 3.69
N GLN A 425 33.38 15.81 3.94
CA GLN A 425 33.16 16.96 4.82
C GLN A 425 31.88 17.66 4.40
N ALA A 426 31.02 17.91 5.38
CA ALA A 426 29.74 18.56 5.18
C ALA A 426 29.94 19.89 4.44
N ASP A 427 29.61 19.94 3.15
CA ASP A 427 29.28 21.19 2.51
C ASP A 427 27.96 21.67 3.15
N PRO A 428 27.91 22.87 3.69
CA PRO A 428 26.69 23.38 4.36
C PRO A 428 25.70 23.89 3.31
N ALA A 429 25.32 23.06 2.37
CA ALA A 429 24.24 23.38 1.45
C ALA A 429 22.93 22.81 2.01
N PRO A 430 21.87 23.62 2.22
CA PRO A 430 20.59 23.19 2.76
C PRO A 430 19.88 22.09 1.93
N GLU A 431 20.36 21.81 0.73
CA GLU A 431 19.77 20.81 -0.18
C GLU A 431 20.15 19.36 0.12
N LEU A 432 21.12 19.09 0.98
CA LEU A 432 21.67 17.74 1.22
C LEU A 432 20.96 16.95 2.34
N ASN A 433 20.00 17.54 3.05
CA ASN A 433 19.25 16.87 4.12
C ASN A 433 17.88 16.30 3.68
N ARG A 434 17.59 16.26 2.39
CA ARG A 434 16.42 15.54 1.93
C ARG A 434 16.64 14.05 2.09
N GLN A 435 15.79 13.40 2.88
CA GLN A 435 15.78 11.93 2.97
C GLN A 435 15.58 11.36 1.56
N ALA A 436 16.27 10.27 1.22
CA ALA A 436 16.17 9.61 -0.09
C ALA A 436 14.71 9.31 -0.48
N GLN A 437 13.86 9.01 0.50
CA GLN A 437 12.42 8.84 0.30
C GLN A 437 11.73 10.11 -0.18
N GLN A 438 12.04 11.27 0.39
CA GLN A 438 11.43 12.55 -0.03
C GLN A 438 11.79 12.92 -1.47
N ALA A 439 13.02 12.63 -1.88
CA ALA A 439 13.43 12.82 -3.27
C ALA A 439 12.72 11.85 -4.23
N ASN A 440 12.48 10.62 -3.79
CA ASN A 440 11.71 9.65 -4.58
C ASN A 440 10.22 10.01 -4.63
N ASP A 441 9.68 10.61 -3.59
CA ASP A 441 8.27 11.06 -3.50
C ASP A 441 7.97 12.28 -4.39
N ASP A 442 8.97 12.93 -4.99
CA ASP A 442 8.79 13.93 -6.05
C ASP A 442 8.26 13.32 -7.36
N LEU A 443 8.43 12.01 -7.53
CA LEU A 443 8.02 11.29 -8.72
C LEU A 443 6.63 10.68 -8.50
N LEU A 444 5.65 11.18 -9.25
CA LEU A 444 4.31 10.58 -9.32
C LEU A 444 4.25 9.65 -10.53
N GLU A 445 4.34 8.36 -10.30
CA GLU A 445 4.28 7.39 -11.38
C GLU A 445 2.84 7.07 -11.78
N ILE A 446 2.60 7.05 -13.08
CA ILE A 446 1.27 6.77 -13.64
C ILE A 446 0.75 5.38 -13.23
N ASP A 447 1.64 4.40 -13.10
CA ASP A 447 1.33 3.04 -12.67
C ASP A 447 0.84 2.96 -11.22
N ASP A 448 1.13 3.97 -10.40
CA ASP A 448 0.61 4.08 -9.04
C ASP A 448 -0.86 4.54 -8.99
N VAL A 449 -1.40 5.03 -10.11
CA VAL A 449 -2.79 5.54 -10.21
C VAL A 449 -3.67 4.67 -11.09
N LEU A 450 -3.16 4.19 -12.24
CA LEU A 450 -3.92 3.45 -13.24
C LEU A 450 -4.22 2.00 -12.86
N GLY A 451 -5.20 1.42 -13.56
CA GLY A 451 -5.59 0.02 -13.47
C GLY A 451 -6.54 -0.29 -12.30
N LYS A 452 -7.04 -1.52 -12.30
CA LYS A 452 -7.89 -2.02 -11.20
C LYS A 452 -7.04 -2.22 -9.94
N ARG A 453 -7.47 -1.62 -8.82
CA ARG A 453 -6.78 -1.70 -7.52
C ARG A 453 -7.70 -2.23 -6.43
N ILE A 454 -7.11 -2.85 -5.45
CA ILE A 454 -7.78 -3.26 -4.21
C ILE A 454 -6.97 -2.67 -3.07
N VAL A 455 -7.56 -1.70 -2.38
CA VAL A 455 -6.94 -1.02 -1.24
C VAL A 455 -7.46 -1.66 0.03
N ASP A 456 -6.55 -2.19 0.84
CA ASP A 456 -6.89 -2.70 2.16
C ASP A 456 -6.84 -1.54 3.17
N THR A 457 -7.92 -1.35 3.92
CA THR A 457 -8.01 -0.36 5.00
C THR A 457 -8.43 -1.03 6.31
N ARG A 458 -8.07 -0.40 7.43
CA ARG A 458 -8.44 -0.89 8.76
C ARG A 458 -9.96 -0.89 9.00
N LEU A 459 -10.68 0.03 8.39
CA LEU A 459 -12.12 0.21 8.63
C LEU A 459 -13.00 -0.67 7.73
N ILE A 460 -12.67 -0.70 6.44
CA ILE A 460 -13.38 -1.49 5.43
C ILE A 460 -12.32 -2.26 4.62
N PRO A 461 -12.27 -3.59 4.75
CA PRO A 461 -11.29 -4.38 4.02
C PRO A 461 -11.61 -4.40 2.52
N ARG A 462 -10.57 -4.41 1.69
CA ARG A 462 -10.64 -4.69 0.26
C ARG A 462 -11.55 -3.74 -0.53
N ILE A 463 -11.31 -2.44 -0.41
CA ILE A 463 -11.99 -1.45 -1.25
C ILE A 463 -11.47 -1.57 -2.68
N THR A 464 -12.36 -1.90 -3.60
CA THR A 464 -12.01 -2.05 -5.03
C THR A 464 -12.17 -0.71 -5.74
N ILE A 465 -11.10 -0.26 -6.38
CA ILE A 465 -11.10 0.85 -7.35
C ILE A 465 -11.11 0.22 -8.74
N ARG A 466 -12.10 0.54 -9.55
CA ARG A 466 -12.21 0.04 -10.92
C ARG A 466 -11.30 0.83 -11.85
N GLU A 467 -10.86 0.21 -12.93
CA GLU A 467 -9.96 0.84 -13.90
C GLU A 467 -10.57 2.09 -14.54
N GLU A 468 -11.84 2.03 -14.92
CA GLU A 468 -12.57 3.15 -15.50
C GLU A 468 -12.67 4.37 -14.55
N ASN A 469 -12.72 4.13 -13.24
CA ASN A 469 -12.75 5.19 -12.23
C ASN A 469 -11.35 5.78 -11.97
N ALA A 470 -10.30 4.99 -12.09
CA ALA A 470 -8.92 5.45 -11.88
C ALA A 470 -8.50 6.56 -12.87
N ILE A 471 -9.03 6.52 -14.10
CA ILE A 471 -8.76 7.53 -15.13
C ILE A 471 -9.24 8.92 -14.69
N ALA A 472 -10.39 9.04 -14.03
CA ALA A 472 -10.91 10.30 -13.51
C ALA A 472 -10.00 10.90 -12.42
N ALA A 473 -9.45 10.05 -11.54
CA ALA A 473 -8.48 10.47 -10.53
C ALA A 473 -7.19 11.02 -11.18
N LEU A 474 -6.68 10.34 -12.20
CA LEU A 474 -5.49 10.77 -12.92
C LEU A 474 -5.68 12.14 -13.59
N GLU A 475 -6.85 12.41 -14.18
CA GLU A 475 -7.14 13.69 -14.80
C GLU A 475 -7.11 14.85 -13.78
N VAL A 476 -7.74 14.68 -12.63
CA VAL A 476 -7.74 15.69 -11.56
C VAL A 476 -6.33 15.94 -11.08
N MET A 477 -5.56 14.89 -10.84
CA MET A 477 -4.20 14.98 -10.32
C MET A 477 -3.22 15.63 -11.27
N SER A 478 -3.28 15.28 -12.56
CA SER A 478 -2.33 15.78 -13.57
C SER A 478 -2.52 17.26 -13.91
N ARG A 479 -3.71 17.81 -13.66
CA ARG A 479 -4.06 19.18 -14.10
C ARG A 479 -4.39 20.16 -12.98
N PHE A 480 -4.94 19.70 -11.86
CA PHE A 480 -5.63 20.57 -10.92
C PHE A 480 -5.23 20.38 -9.45
N ALA A 481 -4.54 19.32 -9.10
CA ALA A 481 -4.15 19.05 -7.72
C ALA A 481 -3.07 20.05 -7.25
N VAL A 482 -3.05 20.32 -5.93
CA VAL A 482 -1.89 20.91 -5.26
C VAL A 482 -0.69 19.96 -5.39
N ASP A 483 0.51 20.44 -5.03
CA ASP A 483 1.68 19.57 -4.96
C ASP A 483 1.31 18.26 -4.23
N PRO A 484 1.51 17.07 -4.84
CA PRO A 484 1.13 15.79 -4.26
C PRO A 484 1.64 15.55 -2.85
N LYS A 485 2.73 16.18 -2.45
CA LYS A 485 3.28 16.08 -1.09
C LYS A 485 2.35 16.59 -0.01
N TRP A 486 1.47 17.53 -0.34
CA TRP A 486 0.44 18.03 0.56
C TRP A 486 -0.82 17.17 0.61
N LEU A 487 -1.02 16.26 -0.38
CA LEU A 487 -2.22 15.45 -0.48
C LEU A 487 -2.18 14.23 0.44
N ILE A 488 -2.31 14.47 1.72
CA ILE A 488 -2.32 13.42 2.76
C ILE A 488 -3.72 12.95 3.15
N TYR A 489 -4.75 13.68 2.74
CA TYR A 489 -6.15 13.38 3.05
C TYR A 489 -7.10 14.02 2.05
N LEU A 490 -8.17 13.34 1.72
CA LEU A 490 -9.35 13.92 1.07
C LEU A 490 -10.61 13.56 1.87
N PRO A 491 -11.47 14.55 2.15
CA PRO A 491 -12.67 14.31 2.94
C PRO A 491 -13.74 13.53 2.15
N PRO A 492 -14.48 12.64 2.83
CA PRO A 492 -15.55 11.89 2.21
C PRO A 492 -16.73 12.78 1.83
N THR A 493 -17.52 12.33 0.87
CA THR A 493 -18.85 12.88 0.62
C THR A 493 -19.79 12.55 1.78
N MET A 494 -20.85 13.34 1.96
CA MET A 494 -21.89 13.07 2.96
C MET A 494 -23.19 12.65 2.28
N SER A 495 -23.79 11.57 2.78
CA SER A 495 -25.13 11.18 2.38
C SER A 495 -26.19 12.11 3.00
N PRO A 496 -27.27 12.47 2.30
CA PRO A 496 -28.43 13.06 2.95
C PRO A 496 -29.17 12.02 3.82
N THR A 497 -30.09 12.51 4.62
CA THR A 497 -31.08 11.65 5.30
C THR A 497 -31.93 10.88 4.31
N GLU A 498 -32.63 9.84 4.79
CA GLU A 498 -33.81 9.33 4.10
C GLU A 498 -34.81 10.47 3.88
N THR A 499 -35.76 10.24 3.01
CA THR A 499 -36.79 11.27 2.70
C THR A 499 -37.90 11.30 3.74
N SER A 500 -38.22 12.50 4.20
CA SER A 500 -39.30 12.72 5.14
C SER A 500 -40.68 12.62 4.46
N ARG A 501 -41.63 12.08 5.21
CA ARG A 501 -43.07 12.06 4.81
C ARG A 501 -43.84 13.29 5.32
N LEU A 502 -43.23 14.15 6.12
CA LEU A 502 -43.86 15.35 6.63
C LEU A 502 -44.25 16.30 5.49
N PRO A 503 -45.43 16.94 5.56
CA PRO A 503 -45.85 17.87 4.52
C PRO A 503 -44.85 19.01 4.31
N GLY A 504 -44.55 19.30 3.03
CA GLY A 504 -43.65 20.39 2.65
C GLY A 504 -42.15 20.17 2.95
N LEU A 505 -41.74 18.99 3.43
CA LEU A 505 -40.37 18.69 3.77
C LEU A 505 -39.86 17.46 3.00
N LEU A 506 -38.69 17.58 2.41
CA LEU A 506 -37.95 16.47 1.80
C LEU A 506 -37.00 15.77 2.79
N GLU A 507 -36.36 16.55 3.66
CA GLU A 507 -35.44 16.06 4.72
C GLU A 507 -35.93 16.56 6.07
N HIS A 508 -35.71 15.75 7.12
CA HIS A 508 -36.07 16.09 8.50
C HIS A 508 -35.14 15.37 9.47
N PRO A 509 -34.79 15.98 10.63
CA PRO A 509 -33.84 15.36 11.59
C PRO A 509 -34.27 13.98 12.11
N SER A 510 -35.59 13.72 12.24
CA SER A 510 -36.13 12.42 12.68
C SER A 510 -35.60 11.25 11.83
N GLU A 511 -35.33 11.46 10.54
CA GLU A 511 -34.81 10.43 9.64
C GLU A 511 -33.34 10.11 9.96
N ALA A 512 -32.55 11.13 10.30
CA ALA A 512 -31.16 10.94 10.73
C ALA A 512 -31.10 10.22 12.09
N PHE A 513 -31.93 10.64 13.06
CA PHE A 513 -31.99 9.99 14.36
C PHE A 513 -32.48 8.54 14.26
N SER A 514 -33.48 8.27 13.43
CA SER A 514 -33.94 6.91 13.14
C SER A 514 -32.87 6.04 12.54
N TYR A 515 -32.06 6.56 11.61
CA TYR A 515 -30.95 5.84 11.04
C TYR A 515 -29.95 5.43 12.14
N TYR A 516 -29.45 6.36 12.96
CA TYR A 516 -28.44 6.05 13.98
C TYR A 516 -29.00 5.14 15.08
N ARG A 517 -30.26 5.33 15.46
CA ARG A 517 -30.98 4.42 16.40
C ARG A 517 -31.04 2.99 15.83
N SER A 518 -31.35 2.84 14.55
CA SER A 518 -31.41 1.52 13.89
C SER A 518 -30.05 0.83 13.82
N GLU A 519 -28.97 1.58 13.72
CA GLU A 519 -27.60 1.08 13.79
C GLU A 519 -27.13 0.81 15.22
N GLY A 520 -27.88 1.18 16.24
CA GLY A 520 -27.54 0.98 17.64
C GLY A 520 -26.64 2.04 18.24
N ILE A 521 -26.55 3.22 17.60
CA ILE A 521 -25.79 4.36 18.09
C ILE A 521 -26.72 5.22 18.99
N PRO A 522 -26.46 5.28 20.31
CA PRO A 522 -27.37 5.99 21.23
C PRO A 522 -27.16 7.51 21.23
N GLN A 523 -25.94 7.99 21.00
CA GLN A 523 -25.61 9.40 21.08
C GLN A 523 -25.01 9.92 19.77
N VAL A 524 -25.53 11.07 19.34
CA VAL A 524 -25.07 11.78 18.16
C VAL A 524 -24.74 13.24 18.49
N VAL A 525 -23.90 13.86 17.64
CA VAL A 525 -23.59 15.28 17.66
C VAL A 525 -24.26 15.92 16.45
N CYS A 526 -25.13 16.86 16.69
CA CYS A 526 -25.75 17.70 15.67
C CYS A 526 -24.95 19.02 15.57
N GLU A 527 -24.37 19.29 14.43
CA GLU A 527 -23.60 20.49 14.17
C GLU A 527 -24.35 21.39 13.17
N GLN A 528 -24.30 22.70 13.35
CA GLN A 528 -24.81 23.62 12.34
C GLN A 528 -24.07 23.40 11.03
N LYS A 529 -24.79 23.18 9.95
CA LYS A 529 -24.21 23.04 8.64
C LYS A 529 -23.98 24.43 8.01
N HIS A 530 -22.72 24.73 7.74
CA HIS A 530 -22.33 25.95 7.06
C HIS A 530 -22.39 25.79 5.55
N MET A 531 -22.81 26.82 4.83
CA MET A 531 -22.74 26.85 3.38
C MET A 531 -21.49 27.58 2.90
N GLY A 532 -20.49 26.79 2.65
CA GLY A 532 -19.21 27.24 2.12
C GLY A 532 -18.67 26.23 1.10
N SER A 533 -17.37 26.14 1.05
CA SER A 533 -16.65 25.13 0.29
C SER A 533 -15.79 24.31 1.26
N ARG A 534 -15.89 22.99 1.20
CA ARG A 534 -15.06 22.10 2.01
C ARG A 534 -13.59 22.39 1.75
N ALA A 535 -12.82 22.63 2.80
CA ALA A 535 -11.41 22.93 2.73
C ALA A 535 -10.63 22.05 3.71
N VAL A 536 -9.53 21.48 3.22
CA VAL A 536 -8.52 20.87 4.07
C VAL A 536 -7.41 21.90 4.22
N VAL A 537 -7.03 22.17 5.46
CA VAL A 537 -5.98 23.13 5.79
C VAL A 537 -4.84 22.36 6.45
N ILE A 538 -3.68 22.36 5.83
CA ILE A 538 -2.43 21.95 6.47
C ILE A 538 -1.69 23.23 6.82
N VAL A 539 -1.37 23.40 8.10
CA VAL A 539 -0.65 24.56 8.59
C VAL A 539 0.47 24.13 9.51
N SER A 540 1.65 24.69 9.32
CA SER A 540 2.84 24.46 10.13
C SER A 540 3.13 25.66 11.02
N ARG A 541 3.88 25.44 12.09
CA ARG A 541 4.32 26.49 13.00
C ARG A 541 5.28 27.48 12.31
N ASP A 542 6.13 26.94 11.43
CA ASP A 542 7.04 27.70 10.57
C ASP A 542 7.30 26.95 9.24
N GLU A 543 7.94 27.62 8.28
CA GLU A 543 8.19 27.08 6.95
C GLU A 543 9.20 25.93 6.95
N SER A 544 10.11 25.84 7.93
CA SER A 544 11.11 24.78 8.02
C SER A 544 10.45 23.44 8.34
N VAL A 545 9.37 23.45 9.13
CA VAL A 545 8.57 22.26 9.44
C VAL A 545 7.96 21.67 8.18
N SER A 546 7.44 22.52 7.30
CA SER A 546 6.86 22.08 6.02
C SER A 546 7.88 21.39 5.13
N VAL A 547 9.08 21.95 5.00
CA VAL A 547 10.19 21.38 4.24
C VAL A 547 10.60 20.02 4.83
N GLN A 548 10.79 19.96 6.14
CA GLN A 548 11.27 18.75 6.82
C GLN A 548 10.21 17.63 6.82
N ARG A 549 8.95 17.97 7.12
CA ARG A 549 7.90 16.95 7.31
C ARG A 549 7.27 16.49 6.00
N PHE A 550 6.99 17.44 5.11
CA PHE A 550 6.31 17.16 3.83
C PHE A 550 7.29 17.06 2.65
N GLY A 551 8.52 17.53 2.80
CA GLY A 551 9.52 17.48 1.74
C GLY A 551 9.26 18.47 0.60
N VAL A 552 8.44 19.49 0.81
CA VAL A 552 8.14 20.49 -0.22
C VAL A 552 9.38 21.33 -0.59
N VAL A 553 9.49 21.68 -1.87
CA VAL A 553 10.68 22.38 -2.39
C VAL A 553 10.61 23.88 -2.05
N GLU A 554 9.45 24.47 -2.29
CA GLU A 554 9.22 25.89 -1.98
C GLU A 554 8.77 26.03 -0.53
N PRO A 555 9.53 26.78 0.30
CA PRO A 555 9.12 27.03 1.68
C PRO A 555 7.75 27.68 1.72
N ALA A 556 6.83 27.04 2.42
CA ALA A 556 5.46 27.53 2.63
C ALA A 556 5.00 27.14 4.03
N LEU A 557 4.20 27.99 4.67
CA LEU A 557 3.66 27.68 5.99
C LEU A 557 2.65 26.53 5.96
N GLY A 558 2.15 26.19 4.80
CA GLY A 558 1.14 25.15 4.61
C GLY A 558 0.42 25.29 3.29
N VAL A 559 -0.78 24.72 3.21
CA VAL A 559 -1.61 24.73 2.01
C VAL A 559 -3.10 24.65 2.37
N VAL A 560 -3.93 25.25 1.52
CA VAL A 560 -5.40 25.11 1.58
C VAL A 560 -5.90 24.49 0.29
N TYR A 561 -6.57 23.34 0.38
CA TYR A 561 -7.12 22.68 -0.80
C TYR A 561 -8.56 22.20 -0.60
N THR A 562 -9.27 22.06 -1.71
CA THR A 562 -10.67 21.65 -1.75
C THR A 562 -10.81 20.14 -1.51
N ARG A 563 -12.04 19.66 -1.33
CA ARG A 563 -12.36 18.23 -1.21
C ARG A 563 -11.78 17.35 -2.34
N THR A 564 -11.54 17.91 -3.50
CA THR A 564 -10.98 17.20 -4.66
C THR A 564 -9.47 17.43 -4.85
N GLY A 565 -8.77 17.99 -3.85
CA GLY A 565 -7.33 18.19 -3.94
C GLY A 565 -6.89 19.40 -4.77
N ARG A 566 -7.81 20.24 -5.21
CA ARG A 566 -7.50 21.48 -5.96
C ARG A 566 -7.12 22.59 -4.98
N ARG A 567 -6.12 23.41 -5.34
CA ARG A 567 -5.76 24.59 -4.56
C ARG A 567 -6.98 25.48 -4.34
N PHE A 568 -7.15 25.98 -3.12
CA PHE A 568 -8.31 26.81 -2.80
C PHE A 568 -8.08 28.23 -3.29
N PHE A 569 -6.94 28.82 -3.00
CA PHE A 569 -6.57 30.20 -3.38
C PHE A 569 -5.82 30.20 -4.72
N THR A 570 -6.16 31.15 -5.59
CA THR A 570 -5.39 31.47 -6.80
C THR A 570 -4.29 32.48 -6.52
N ASP A 571 -4.43 33.27 -5.46
CA ASP A 571 -3.46 34.30 -5.00
C ASP A 571 -2.63 33.71 -3.85
N ALA A 572 -1.33 33.53 -4.08
CA ALA A 572 -0.39 33.01 -3.09
C ALA A 572 -0.18 33.95 -1.90
N ALA A 573 -0.31 35.27 -2.08
CA ALA A 573 -0.17 36.23 -0.98
C ALA A 573 -1.36 36.13 -0.03
N MET A 574 -2.57 35.98 -0.58
CA MET A 574 -3.79 35.78 0.22
C MET A 574 -3.73 34.41 0.97
N GLU A 575 -3.27 33.36 0.34
CA GLU A 575 -3.11 32.04 1.02
C GLU A 575 -2.10 32.12 2.16
N ARG A 576 -0.96 32.79 1.94
CA ARG A 576 0.07 33.01 2.98
C ARG A 576 -0.46 33.80 4.17
N GLU A 577 -1.17 34.90 3.94
CA GLU A 577 -1.77 35.67 5.00
C GLU A 577 -2.83 34.87 5.77
N PHE A 578 -3.64 34.08 5.06
CA PHE A 578 -4.64 33.18 5.65
C PHE A 578 -4.00 32.14 6.59
N LEU A 579 -2.94 31.47 6.13
CA LEU A 579 -2.21 30.49 6.92
C LEU A 579 -1.48 31.11 8.11
N ASN A 580 -0.91 32.31 7.94
CA ASN A 580 -0.27 33.07 9.04
C ASN A 580 -1.26 33.33 10.18
N ARG A 581 -2.49 33.73 9.86
CA ARG A 581 -3.53 34.01 10.87
C ARG A 581 -3.94 32.74 11.61
N ILE A 582 -4.06 31.60 10.92
CA ILE A 582 -4.37 30.30 11.56
C ILE A 582 -3.21 29.85 12.45
N ALA A 583 -1.96 29.98 12.01
CA ALA A 583 -0.79 29.64 12.81
C ALA A 583 -0.68 30.52 14.06
N ALA A 584 -0.94 31.82 13.92
CA ALA A 584 -0.98 32.75 15.05
C ALA A 584 -2.09 32.42 16.05
N ALA A 585 -3.29 32.05 15.56
CA ALA A 585 -4.39 31.59 16.40
C ALA A 585 -4.07 30.28 17.12
N ALA A 586 -3.42 29.32 16.45
CA ALA A 586 -2.97 28.08 17.07
C ALA A 586 -1.91 28.34 18.16
N THR A 587 -1.00 29.27 17.95
CA THR A 587 -0.03 29.73 18.94
C THR A 587 -0.71 30.38 20.14
N ALA A 588 -1.65 31.31 19.91
CA ALA A 588 -2.39 31.98 20.97
C ALA A 588 -3.26 31.03 21.80
N ALA A 589 -3.79 29.99 21.16
CA ALA A 589 -4.55 28.94 21.82
C ALA A 589 -3.69 27.85 22.50
N GLY A 590 -2.34 27.90 22.39
CA GLY A 590 -1.40 26.95 22.99
C GLY A 590 -1.45 25.55 22.37
N LEU A 591 -1.92 25.43 21.13
CA LEU A 591 -2.15 24.11 20.52
C LEU A 591 -0.88 23.38 20.15
N TRP A 592 0.21 24.07 19.81
CA TRP A 592 1.49 23.43 19.45
C TRP A 592 2.06 22.63 20.61
N GLU A 593 2.02 23.20 21.81
CA GLU A 593 2.53 22.57 23.03
C GLU A 593 1.60 21.49 23.55
N GLU A 594 0.28 21.73 23.56
CA GLU A 594 -0.73 20.77 24.00
C GLU A 594 -0.71 19.49 23.15
N LEU A 595 -0.64 19.66 21.83
CA LEU A 595 -0.65 18.57 20.88
C LEU A 595 0.74 17.98 20.59
N ARG A 596 1.81 18.61 21.11
CA ARG A 596 3.21 18.25 20.85
C ARG A 596 3.50 18.12 19.36
N SER A 597 3.06 19.11 18.58
CA SER A 597 3.17 19.09 17.13
C SER A 597 3.47 20.47 16.60
N ASP A 598 4.29 20.55 15.58
CA ASP A 598 4.59 21.80 14.87
C ASP A 598 3.78 21.94 13.58
N TRP A 599 2.82 21.05 13.32
CA TRP A 599 1.89 21.14 12.21
C TRP A 599 0.52 20.53 12.55
N LEU A 600 -0.52 21.00 11.86
CA LEU A 600 -1.91 20.57 12.03
C LEU A 600 -2.53 20.28 10.65
N CYS A 601 -3.35 19.24 10.57
CA CYS A 601 -4.22 18.96 9.43
C CYS A 601 -5.67 19.12 9.89
N LEU A 602 -6.36 20.12 9.31
CA LEU A 602 -7.72 20.51 9.70
C LEU A 602 -8.70 20.22 8.57
N ASP A 603 -9.90 19.77 8.94
CA ASP A 603 -11.05 19.63 8.04
C ASP A 603 -12.04 20.75 8.37
N CYS A 604 -12.33 21.59 7.38
CA CYS A 604 -13.00 22.86 7.59
C CYS A 604 -14.05 23.13 6.50
N GLU A 605 -14.92 24.12 6.77
CA GLU A 605 -15.73 24.79 5.76
C GLU A 605 -15.26 26.23 5.63
N LEU A 606 -14.96 26.67 4.41
CA LEU A 606 -14.53 28.05 4.12
C LEU A 606 -15.66 28.79 3.40
N MET A 607 -16.09 29.89 4.00
CA MET A 607 -17.18 30.77 3.54
C MET A 607 -16.66 32.10 3.03
N PRO A 608 -17.37 32.78 2.11
CA PRO A 608 -18.68 32.42 1.55
C PRO A 608 -18.56 31.38 0.44
N TRP A 609 -19.67 30.66 0.15
CA TRP A 609 -19.76 29.79 -1.01
C TRP A 609 -19.44 30.53 -2.32
N SER A 610 -19.83 31.80 -2.44
CA SER A 610 -19.52 32.67 -3.58
C SER A 610 -18.03 32.82 -3.87
N ALA A 611 -17.12 32.64 -2.90
CA ALA A 611 -15.69 32.75 -3.14
C ALA A 611 -15.17 31.78 -4.23
N LYS A 612 -15.81 30.59 -4.36
CA LYS A 612 -15.50 29.60 -5.43
C LYS A 612 -16.50 29.59 -6.57
N ALA A 613 -17.75 29.99 -6.29
CA ALA A 613 -18.85 29.89 -7.22
C ALA A 613 -19.21 31.20 -7.92
N GLN A 614 -18.35 32.22 -7.88
CA GLN A 614 -18.65 33.57 -8.42
C GLN A 614 -19.09 33.56 -9.88
N GLU A 615 -18.43 32.79 -10.73
CA GLU A 615 -18.78 32.72 -12.14
C GLU A 615 -20.12 32.00 -12.36
N LEU A 616 -20.36 30.91 -11.65
CA LEU A 616 -21.61 30.17 -11.66
C LEU A 616 -22.79 31.07 -11.20
N LEU A 617 -22.58 31.84 -10.14
CA LEU A 617 -23.57 32.79 -9.66
C LEU A 617 -23.86 33.90 -10.67
N ARG A 618 -22.82 34.50 -11.25
CA ARG A 618 -22.95 35.61 -12.20
C ARG A 618 -23.55 35.19 -13.53
N VAL A 619 -23.19 34.01 -14.04
CA VAL A 619 -23.55 33.55 -15.40
C VAL A 619 -24.84 32.70 -15.40
N GLN A 620 -25.15 32.02 -14.31
CA GLN A 620 -26.30 31.09 -14.28
C GLN A 620 -27.37 31.51 -13.27
N TYR A 621 -27.05 31.60 -11.98
CA TYR A 621 -28.08 31.78 -10.94
C TYR A 621 -28.72 33.18 -10.97
N ALA A 622 -27.94 34.23 -11.00
CA ALA A 622 -28.43 35.58 -10.95
C ALA A 622 -29.24 35.94 -12.22
N PRO A 623 -28.77 35.69 -13.46
CA PRO A 623 -29.54 35.98 -14.67
C PRO A 623 -30.83 35.16 -14.74
N ALA A 624 -30.78 33.86 -14.41
CA ALA A 624 -31.99 33.01 -14.43
C ALA A 624 -33.05 33.48 -13.44
N GLY A 625 -32.62 33.84 -12.21
CA GLY A 625 -33.52 34.38 -11.18
C GLY A 625 -34.14 35.73 -11.60
N ALA A 626 -33.33 36.66 -12.10
CA ALA A 626 -33.80 37.99 -12.52
C ALA A 626 -34.79 37.91 -13.72
N ALA A 627 -34.40 37.19 -14.78
CA ALA A 627 -35.23 37.03 -15.97
C ALA A 627 -36.54 36.31 -15.66
N GLY A 628 -36.50 35.26 -14.84
CA GLY A 628 -37.67 34.51 -14.42
C GLY A 628 -38.66 35.32 -13.59
N ILE A 629 -38.18 36.14 -12.66
CA ILE A 629 -39.03 37.05 -11.85
C ILE A 629 -39.69 38.06 -12.78
N ALA A 630 -38.92 38.76 -13.62
CA ALA A 630 -39.47 39.77 -14.53
C ALA A 630 -40.52 39.18 -15.46
N ALA A 631 -40.30 38.01 -16.02
CA ALA A 631 -41.24 37.32 -16.87
C ALA A 631 -42.55 36.93 -16.16
N LEU A 632 -42.46 36.41 -14.91
CA LEU A 632 -43.61 36.01 -14.10
C LEU A 632 -44.39 37.20 -13.57
N GLU A 633 -43.71 38.32 -13.24
CA GLU A 633 -44.39 39.60 -12.88
C GLU A 633 -45.19 40.13 -14.07
N ALA A 634 -44.62 40.17 -15.29
CA ALA A 634 -45.29 40.59 -16.48
C ALA A 634 -46.47 39.66 -16.83
N ALA A 635 -46.30 38.35 -16.66
CA ALA A 635 -47.37 37.37 -16.85
C ALA A 635 -48.53 37.59 -15.87
N ASN A 636 -48.24 37.76 -14.55
CA ASN A 636 -49.25 38.05 -13.54
C ASN A 636 -49.97 39.34 -13.80
N GLN A 637 -49.31 40.41 -14.21
CA GLN A 637 -49.96 41.66 -14.60
C GLN A 637 -50.86 41.47 -15.80
N SER A 638 -50.43 40.68 -16.80
CA SER A 638 -51.25 40.38 -17.99
C SER A 638 -52.51 39.54 -17.64
N LEU A 639 -52.34 38.55 -16.78
CA LEU A 639 -53.41 37.70 -16.25
C LEU A 639 -54.41 38.51 -15.42
N ALA A 640 -53.95 39.40 -14.57
CA ALA A 640 -54.79 40.29 -13.82
C ALA A 640 -55.66 41.19 -14.70
N ASN A 641 -55.09 41.78 -15.76
CA ASN A 641 -55.79 42.57 -16.75
C ASN A 641 -56.79 41.72 -17.59
N ALA A 642 -56.40 40.46 -17.89
CA ALA A 642 -57.26 39.57 -18.67
C ALA A 642 -58.46 39.01 -17.86
N SER A 643 -58.27 38.78 -16.56
CA SER A 643 -59.31 38.26 -15.66
C SER A 643 -60.55 39.15 -15.50
N THR A 644 -60.42 40.43 -15.86
CA THR A 644 -61.53 41.36 -15.92
C THR A 644 -62.41 41.14 -17.13
N ARG A 645 -62.01 40.34 -18.12
CA ARG A 645 -62.65 40.18 -19.41
C ARG A 645 -62.86 38.70 -19.80
N VAL A 646 -62.12 37.77 -19.17
CA VAL A 646 -62.16 36.36 -19.52
C VAL A 646 -62.38 35.57 -18.22
N GLU A 647 -63.37 34.73 -18.23
CA GLU A 647 -63.63 33.77 -17.10
C GLU A 647 -62.74 32.57 -17.22
N GLY A 648 -62.44 31.86 -16.08
CA GLY A 648 -61.70 30.63 -16.03
C GLY A 648 -60.16 30.79 -15.93
N LEU A 649 -59.66 32.02 -15.73
CA LEU A 649 -58.24 32.27 -15.58
C LEU A 649 -57.70 32.10 -14.16
N SER A 650 -58.54 31.79 -13.17
CA SER A 650 -58.17 31.74 -11.75
C SER A 650 -57.08 30.72 -11.46
N GLU A 651 -57.17 29.51 -12.05
CA GLU A 651 -56.17 28.44 -11.85
C GLU A 651 -54.79 28.84 -12.46
N LEU A 652 -54.82 29.43 -13.66
CA LEU A 652 -53.59 29.90 -14.32
C LEU A 652 -52.93 31.03 -13.51
N THR A 653 -53.74 31.95 -13.00
CA THR A 653 -53.29 33.07 -12.17
C THR A 653 -52.64 32.53 -10.85
N GLN A 654 -53.33 31.64 -10.15
CA GLN A 654 -52.82 31.04 -8.95
C GLN A 654 -51.47 30.31 -9.19
N ARG A 655 -51.39 29.52 -10.27
CA ARG A 655 -50.19 28.81 -10.64
C ARG A 655 -49.01 29.78 -10.96
N THR A 656 -49.28 30.88 -11.71
CA THR A 656 -48.26 31.83 -12.08
C THR A 656 -47.80 32.64 -10.85
N THR A 657 -48.73 33.00 -9.94
CA THR A 657 -48.40 33.66 -8.68
C THR A 657 -47.54 32.76 -7.75
N ALA A 658 -47.91 31.49 -7.62
CA ALA A 658 -47.14 30.50 -6.85
C ALA A 658 -45.72 30.29 -7.40
N ARG A 659 -45.58 30.34 -8.73
CA ARG A 659 -44.25 30.27 -9.36
C ARG A 659 -43.41 31.51 -9.08
N LEU A 660 -44.01 32.72 -9.11
CA LEU A 660 -43.33 33.97 -8.77
C LEU A 660 -42.84 33.95 -7.31
N ASP A 661 -43.72 33.52 -6.36
CA ASP A 661 -43.34 33.35 -4.95
C ASP A 661 -42.18 32.35 -4.80
N ALA A 662 -42.26 31.17 -5.44
CA ALA A 662 -41.22 30.18 -5.39
C ALA A 662 -39.87 30.67 -5.94
N LEU A 663 -39.88 31.45 -7.05
CA LEU A 663 -38.68 32.01 -7.66
C LEU A 663 -38.11 33.15 -6.81
N THR A 664 -38.94 33.94 -6.16
CA THR A 664 -38.52 34.99 -5.22
C THR A 664 -37.80 34.36 -4.04
N LYS A 665 -38.37 33.34 -3.41
CA LYS A 665 -37.75 32.56 -2.35
C LYS A 665 -36.42 31.93 -2.78
N TYR A 666 -36.32 31.41 -4.03
CA TYR A 666 -35.09 30.89 -4.59
C TYR A 666 -33.99 31.97 -4.65
N ARG A 667 -34.32 33.18 -5.13
CA ARG A 667 -33.37 34.31 -5.18
C ARG A 667 -32.93 34.74 -3.79
N GLU A 668 -33.84 34.79 -2.83
CA GLU A 668 -33.51 35.15 -1.44
C GLU A 668 -32.62 34.10 -0.81
N ALA A 669 -32.93 32.82 -1.02
CA ALA A 669 -32.18 31.70 -0.45
C ALA A 669 -30.70 31.74 -0.84
N TYR A 670 -30.34 31.84 -2.12
CA TYR A 670 -28.93 31.83 -2.49
C TYR A 670 -28.18 33.11 -2.09
N ARG A 671 -28.87 34.25 -1.91
CA ARG A 671 -28.27 35.52 -1.48
C ARG A 671 -27.72 35.48 -0.06
N HIS A 672 -28.31 34.67 0.81
CA HIS A 672 -27.80 34.50 2.18
C HIS A 672 -26.37 33.97 2.23
N TYR A 673 -25.89 33.28 1.20
CA TYR A 673 -24.60 32.60 1.15
C TYR A 673 -23.59 33.25 0.23
N CYS A 674 -23.89 34.45 -0.27
CA CYS A 674 -23.12 35.16 -1.24
C CYS A 674 -22.82 36.59 -0.75
N TRP A 675 -21.54 36.85 -0.55
CA TRP A 675 -21.04 38.23 -0.30
C TRP A 675 -19.73 38.43 -1.03
N GLN A 676 -19.32 39.68 -1.23
CA GLN A 676 -18.07 40.00 -1.90
C GLN A 676 -16.88 39.72 -0.99
N VAL A 677 -15.83 39.16 -1.58
CA VAL A 677 -14.55 38.91 -0.92
C VAL A 677 -13.52 39.81 -1.58
N GLN A 678 -13.03 40.78 -0.84
CA GLN A 678 -11.99 41.72 -1.25
C GLN A 678 -10.71 41.54 -0.44
N SER A 679 -10.84 40.99 0.76
CA SER A 679 -9.75 40.70 1.69
C SER A 679 -10.02 39.44 2.48
N ILE A 680 -9.03 39.01 3.26
CA ILE A 680 -9.17 37.82 4.16
C ILE A 680 -10.22 38.09 5.26
N ASP A 681 -10.43 39.33 5.66
CA ASP A 681 -11.43 39.64 6.67
C ASP A 681 -12.88 39.37 6.21
N ASP A 682 -13.09 39.25 4.91
CA ASP A 682 -14.36 38.86 4.31
C ASP A 682 -14.60 37.37 4.30
N LEU A 683 -13.57 36.56 4.62
CA LEU A 683 -13.66 35.11 4.72
C LEU A 683 -14.02 34.65 6.14
N LYS A 684 -14.67 33.50 6.25
CA LYS A 684 -14.91 32.80 7.52
C LYS A 684 -14.53 31.33 7.36
N LEU A 685 -13.64 30.84 8.22
CA LEU A 685 -13.26 29.45 8.30
C LEU A 685 -13.91 28.80 9.52
N ALA A 686 -14.72 27.78 9.30
CA ALA A 686 -15.31 26.95 10.36
C ALA A 686 -14.60 25.58 10.40
N PRO A 687 -13.60 25.37 11.28
CA PRO A 687 -12.98 24.06 11.47
C PRO A 687 -13.91 23.17 12.31
N PHE A 688 -13.94 21.88 11.97
CA PHE A 688 -14.74 20.90 12.70
C PHE A 688 -14.03 19.58 12.99
N HIS A 689 -12.90 19.27 12.34
CA HIS A 689 -12.04 18.15 12.73
C HIS A 689 -10.57 18.56 12.71
N LEU A 690 -9.86 18.28 13.79
CA LEU A 690 -8.41 18.11 13.80
C LEU A 690 -8.15 16.66 13.39
N LEU A 691 -7.62 16.44 12.19
CA LEU A 691 -7.46 15.12 11.62
C LEU A 691 -6.15 14.45 12.05
N ALA A 692 -5.05 15.19 11.94
CA ALA A 692 -3.72 14.69 12.23
C ALA A 692 -2.76 15.77 12.74
N THR A 693 -1.78 15.32 13.52
CA THR A 693 -0.64 16.06 14.04
C THR A 693 0.61 15.19 13.94
N GLU A 694 1.78 15.67 14.35
CA GLU A 694 2.97 14.83 14.37
C GLU A 694 2.76 13.62 15.30
N GLY A 695 2.90 12.43 14.72
CA GLY A 695 2.80 11.16 15.44
C GLY A 695 1.39 10.70 15.81
N ALA A 696 0.33 11.45 15.48
CA ALA A 696 -1.03 11.08 15.87
C ALA A 696 -2.09 11.38 14.79
N VAL A 697 -3.06 10.47 14.67
CA VAL A 697 -4.33 10.67 13.94
C VAL A 697 -5.45 10.72 14.96
N HIS A 698 -6.22 11.80 14.98
CA HIS A 698 -7.20 12.10 16.04
C HIS A 698 -8.59 11.48 15.78
N THR A 699 -8.65 10.43 15.00
CA THR A 699 -9.89 9.66 14.75
C THR A 699 -10.32 8.79 15.92
N ASP A 700 -9.54 8.73 16.99
CA ASP A 700 -9.84 8.11 18.27
C ASP A 700 -10.60 9.03 19.22
N LYS A 701 -10.66 10.34 18.91
CA LYS A 701 -11.34 11.35 19.72
C LYS A 701 -12.83 11.45 19.36
N GLN A 702 -13.62 11.87 20.34
CA GLN A 702 -15.05 12.15 20.11
C GLN A 702 -15.24 13.49 19.38
N HIS A 703 -16.34 13.63 18.63
CA HIS A 703 -16.64 14.88 17.95
C HIS A 703 -16.74 16.08 18.91
N THR A 704 -17.21 15.89 20.14
CA THR A 704 -17.24 16.93 21.16
C THR A 704 -15.84 17.46 21.50
N TRP A 705 -14.83 16.60 21.58
CA TRP A 705 -13.45 17.01 21.80
C TRP A 705 -12.94 17.93 20.67
N HIS A 706 -13.23 17.60 19.42
CA HIS A 706 -12.85 18.44 18.28
C HIS A 706 -13.55 19.81 18.38
N MET A 707 -14.84 19.84 18.71
CA MET A 707 -15.59 21.10 18.81
C MET A 707 -15.09 21.98 19.96
N GLU A 708 -14.76 21.39 21.10
CA GLU A 708 -14.19 22.10 22.25
C GLU A 708 -12.80 22.70 21.94
N LEU A 709 -11.94 21.94 21.25
CA LEU A 709 -10.62 22.39 20.79
C LEU A 709 -10.78 23.59 19.85
N PHE A 710 -11.68 23.50 18.88
CA PHE A 710 -11.90 24.59 17.92
C PHE A 710 -12.63 25.80 18.51
N SER A 711 -13.42 25.63 19.55
CA SER A 711 -13.97 26.75 20.29
C SER A 711 -12.86 27.65 20.84
N ARG A 712 -11.77 27.04 21.38
CA ARG A 712 -10.58 27.77 21.85
C ARG A 712 -9.78 28.40 20.72
N LEU A 713 -9.55 27.66 19.63
CA LEU A 713 -8.85 28.17 18.45
C LEU A 713 -9.57 29.38 17.84
N CYS A 714 -10.90 29.27 17.67
CA CYS A 714 -11.70 30.32 17.06
C CYS A 714 -11.82 31.56 17.94
N ALA A 715 -11.73 31.44 19.27
CA ALA A 715 -11.70 32.58 20.19
C ALA A 715 -10.44 33.43 20.02
N ALA A 716 -9.35 32.89 19.48
CA ALA A 716 -8.09 33.63 19.24
C ALA A 716 -8.14 34.55 18.02
N ASP A 717 -9.01 34.30 17.04
CA ASP A 717 -9.24 35.16 15.87
C ASP A 717 -10.69 35.06 15.39
N THR A 718 -11.59 35.74 16.05
CA THR A 718 -13.03 35.78 15.73
C THR A 718 -13.38 36.48 14.41
N LYS A 719 -12.43 37.18 13.79
CA LYS A 719 -12.64 37.83 12.48
C LYS A 719 -12.57 36.75 11.36
N LEU A 720 -11.63 35.84 11.42
CA LEU A 720 -11.45 34.79 10.41
C LEU A 720 -12.11 33.48 10.82
N LEU A 721 -11.97 33.05 12.08
CA LEU A 721 -12.36 31.77 12.56
C LEU A 721 -13.77 31.79 13.18
N LEU A 722 -14.58 30.78 12.85
CA LEU A 722 -15.97 30.64 13.32
C LEU A 722 -16.16 29.31 14.02
N ALA A 723 -16.41 29.33 15.32
CA ALA A 723 -16.78 28.14 16.06
C ALA A 723 -18.16 27.65 15.63
N THR A 724 -18.25 26.40 15.22
CA THR A 724 -19.53 25.79 14.79
C THR A 724 -20.39 25.46 16.00
N PRO A 725 -21.63 26.00 16.10
CA PRO A 725 -22.57 25.59 17.12
C PRO A 725 -22.95 24.12 17.00
N PHE A 726 -23.06 23.42 18.12
CA PHE A 726 -23.43 22.01 18.14
C PHE A 726 -24.29 21.62 19.35
N ARG A 727 -24.97 20.48 19.26
CA ARG A 727 -25.70 19.85 20.35
C ARG A 727 -25.42 18.36 20.40
N VAL A 728 -25.33 17.82 21.62
CA VAL A 728 -25.27 16.37 21.83
C VAL A 728 -26.69 15.85 22.06
N VAL A 729 -27.08 14.83 21.31
CA VAL A 729 -28.45 14.30 21.29
C VAL A 729 -28.43 12.82 21.66
N ASP A 730 -29.21 12.42 22.65
CA ASP A 730 -29.56 11.01 22.86
C ASP A 730 -30.77 10.66 21.97
N VAL A 731 -30.54 9.80 20.99
CA VAL A 731 -31.56 9.45 20.00
C VAL A 731 -32.68 8.56 20.57
N ASN A 732 -32.53 8.07 21.80
CA ASN A 732 -33.55 7.28 22.51
C ASN A 732 -34.34 8.12 23.51
N ASP A 733 -33.89 9.34 23.81
CA ASP A 733 -34.62 10.29 24.65
C ASP A 733 -35.47 11.23 23.80
N THR A 734 -36.78 11.20 23.99
CA THR A 734 -37.74 11.98 23.22
C THR A 734 -37.51 13.49 23.39
N ALA A 735 -37.24 13.95 24.62
CA ALA A 735 -37.02 15.36 24.90
C ALA A 735 -35.74 15.88 24.21
N SER A 736 -34.67 15.09 24.22
CA SER A 736 -33.45 15.40 23.53
C SER A 736 -33.64 15.53 22.00
N VAL A 737 -34.44 14.62 21.43
CA VAL A 737 -34.75 14.61 19.98
C VAL A 737 -35.64 15.82 19.62
N GLU A 738 -36.62 16.16 20.45
CA GLU A 738 -37.49 17.30 20.23
C GLU A 738 -36.71 18.64 20.31
N ASP A 739 -35.86 18.81 21.30
CA ASP A 739 -34.99 19.99 21.42
C ASP A 739 -34.10 20.17 20.19
N ALA A 740 -33.42 19.10 19.73
CA ALA A 740 -32.59 19.17 18.55
C ALA A 740 -33.39 19.44 17.27
N THR A 741 -34.59 18.94 17.17
CA THR A 741 -35.51 19.20 16.06
C THR A 741 -35.97 20.65 16.05
N ALA A 742 -36.34 21.20 17.21
CA ALA A 742 -36.69 22.61 17.37
C ALA A 742 -35.52 23.52 16.96
N TRP A 743 -34.30 23.21 17.40
CA TRP A 743 -33.10 23.94 16.99
C TRP A 743 -32.87 23.89 15.46
N TRP A 744 -33.10 22.74 14.81
CA TRP A 744 -33.00 22.66 13.36
C TRP A 744 -34.05 23.52 12.66
N MET A 745 -35.27 23.57 13.20
CA MET A 745 -36.35 24.43 12.68
C MET A 745 -35.97 25.92 12.81
N GLU A 746 -35.39 26.33 13.94
CA GLU A 746 -34.93 27.70 14.15
C GLU A 746 -33.81 28.06 13.17
N LEU A 747 -32.77 27.18 13.00
CA LEU A 747 -31.66 27.40 12.07
C LEU A 747 -32.16 27.57 10.63
N THR A 748 -33.05 26.69 10.20
CA THR A 748 -33.56 26.72 8.82
C THR A 748 -34.54 27.88 8.57
N ALA A 749 -35.32 28.28 9.56
CA ALA A 749 -36.18 29.46 9.49
C ALA A 749 -35.37 30.77 9.44
N ALA A 750 -34.21 30.80 10.10
CA ALA A 750 -33.28 31.93 10.01
C ALA A 750 -32.47 31.94 8.69
N GLY A 751 -32.72 31.01 7.74
CA GLY A 751 -32.06 30.94 6.45
C GLY A 751 -30.81 30.10 6.46
N GLY A 752 -30.51 29.36 7.53
CA GLY A 752 -29.39 28.42 7.60
C GLY A 752 -29.58 27.16 6.71
N GLU A 753 -28.48 26.52 6.33
CA GLU A 753 -28.53 25.31 5.49
C GLU A 753 -29.20 24.12 6.19
N GLY A 754 -29.08 24.02 7.50
CA GLY A 754 -29.56 22.90 8.31
C GLY A 754 -28.50 22.39 9.27
N MET A 755 -28.43 21.07 9.47
CA MET A 755 -27.46 20.45 10.35
C MET A 755 -26.76 19.25 9.70
N VAL A 756 -25.59 18.90 10.26
CA VAL A 756 -24.91 17.62 10.06
C VAL A 756 -25.06 16.80 11.33
N VAL A 757 -25.55 15.57 11.21
CA VAL A 757 -25.70 14.62 12.33
C VAL A 757 -24.58 13.60 12.22
N LYS A 758 -23.77 13.46 13.27
CA LYS A 758 -22.61 12.56 13.34
C LYS A 758 -22.75 11.65 14.57
N PRO A 759 -22.22 10.43 14.57
CA PRO A 759 -22.05 9.68 15.82
C PRO A 759 -21.23 10.51 16.82
N ARG A 760 -21.38 10.29 18.11
CA ARG A 760 -20.52 10.96 19.10
C ARG A 760 -19.05 10.56 18.94
N ASP A 761 -18.79 9.27 18.69
CA ASP A 761 -17.44 8.76 18.38
C ASP A 761 -17.12 9.01 16.90
N PHE A 762 -15.91 9.48 16.59
CA PHE A 762 -15.48 9.76 15.23
C PHE A 762 -15.60 8.52 14.32
N ILE A 763 -15.19 7.35 14.84
CA ILE A 763 -15.37 6.05 14.19
C ILE A 763 -16.36 5.24 15.03
N ALA A 764 -17.61 5.16 14.58
CA ALA A 764 -18.63 4.39 15.23
C ALA A 764 -18.94 3.10 14.48
N ARG A 765 -19.11 2.00 15.21
CA ARG A 765 -19.50 0.70 14.67
C ARG A 765 -20.94 0.37 15.07
N GLY A 766 -21.80 0.22 14.08
CA GLY A 766 -23.18 -0.22 14.25
C GLY A 766 -23.34 -1.70 13.93
N ARG A 767 -24.60 -2.11 13.78
CA ARG A 767 -24.98 -3.51 13.52
C ARG A 767 -24.42 -4.09 12.22
N ARG A 768 -24.13 -3.25 11.22
CA ARG A 768 -23.67 -3.64 9.87
C ARG A 768 -22.22 -3.29 9.60
N GLY A 769 -21.44 -2.93 10.61
CA GLY A 769 -20.06 -2.51 10.49
C GLY A 769 -19.86 -1.02 10.80
N VAL A 770 -18.97 -0.33 10.10
CA VAL A 770 -18.76 1.11 10.29
C VAL A 770 -20.00 1.87 9.83
N THR A 771 -20.54 2.73 10.71
CA THR A 771 -21.71 3.56 10.40
C THR A 771 -21.33 4.74 9.49
N GLN A 772 -22.34 5.46 8.97
CA GLN A 772 -22.08 6.71 8.25
C GLN A 772 -21.33 7.69 9.17
N PRO A 773 -20.20 8.26 8.71
CA PRO A 773 -19.45 9.23 9.52
C PRO A 773 -20.23 10.52 9.75
N ALA A 774 -21.13 10.86 8.82
CA ALA A 774 -21.99 12.01 8.89
C ALA A 774 -23.20 11.84 7.97
N VAL A 775 -24.35 12.40 8.39
CA VAL A 775 -25.58 12.48 7.61
C VAL A 775 -26.02 13.94 7.59
N LYS A 776 -26.19 14.52 6.39
CA LYS A 776 -26.68 15.89 6.25
C LYS A 776 -28.19 15.95 6.26
N CYS A 777 -28.75 16.91 7.01
CA CYS A 777 -30.17 17.21 7.10
C CYS A 777 -30.38 18.69 6.76
N ARG A 778 -30.90 18.95 5.55
CA ARG A 778 -30.96 20.30 4.94
C ARG A 778 -32.36 20.89 5.01
N GLY A 779 -32.44 22.19 5.21
CA GLY A 779 -33.67 22.94 5.25
C GLY A 779 -34.34 23.11 3.88
N ALA A 780 -35.66 23.37 3.89
CA ALA A 780 -36.45 23.48 2.67
C ALA A 780 -35.95 24.60 1.74
N GLU A 781 -35.56 25.75 2.26
CA GLU A 781 -35.14 26.88 1.43
C GLU A 781 -33.73 26.65 0.83
N TYR A 782 -32.83 25.98 1.54
CA TYR A 782 -31.56 25.54 0.96
C TYR A 782 -31.75 24.50 -0.14
N LEU A 783 -32.64 23.51 0.06
CA LEU A 783 -32.97 22.50 -0.95
C LEU A 783 -33.56 23.09 -2.22
N ARG A 784 -34.17 24.29 -2.12
CA ARG A 784 -34.66 25.06 -3.27
C ARG A 784 -33.51 25.51 -4.18
N ILE A 785 -32.33 25.80 -3.61
CA ILE A 785 -31.13 26.11 -4.40
C ILE A 785 -30.68 24.87 -5.20
N ILE A 786 -30.76 23.69 -4.58
CA ILE A 786 -30.27 22.42 -5.18
C ILE A 786 -31.23 21.89 -6.22
N TYR A 787 -32.53 21.84 -5.93
CA TYR A 787 -33.54 21.17 -6.76
C TYR A 787 -34.36 22.12 -7.63
N GLY A 788 -34.15 23.43 -7.49
CA GLY A 788 -34.88 24.47 -8.21
C GLY A 788 -36.09 25.01 -7.45
N PRO A 789 -36.63 26.17 -7.92
CA PRO A 789 -37.66 26.89 -7.20
C PRO A 789 -38.96 26.10 -6.95
N GLU A 790 -39.34 25.24 -7.88
CA GLU A 790 -40.61 24.49 -7.88
C GLU A 790 -40.53 23.09 -7.25
N TYR A 791 -39.43 22.73 -6.53
CA TYR A 791 -39.22 21.36 -6.05
C TYR A 791 -40.28 20.89 -5.03
N LEU A 792 -40.89 21.81 -4.27
CA LEU A 792 -41.95 21.51 -3.30
C LEU A 792 -43.35 21.28 -3.92
N LEU A 793 -43.54 21.50 -5.22
CA LEU A 793 -44.78 21.13 -5.86
C LEU A 793 -45.01 19.61 -5.73
N PRO A 794 -46.26 19.17 -5.46
CA PRO A 794 -46.54 17.76 -5.09
C PRO A 794 -45.88 16.73 -6.01
N GLY A 795 -46.03 16.89 -7.33
CA GLY A 795 -45.46 15.95 -8.29
C GLY A 795 -43.93 15.92 -8.30
N ASN A 796 -43.26 17.05 -8.04
CA ASN A 796 -41.82 17.17 -7.97
C ASN A 796 -41.28 16.59 -6.65
N LEU A 797 -41.94 16.91 -5.54
CA LEU A 797 -41.60 16.42 -4.22
C LEU A 797 -41.68 14.89 -4.15
N GLU A 798 -42.76 14.28 -4.68
CA GLU A 798 -42.90 12.82 -4.71
C GLU A 798 -41.82 12.14 -5.55
N ARG A 799 -41.45 12.73 -6.68
CA ARG A 799 -40.36 12.22 -7.51
C ARG A 799 -39.00 12.27 -6.79
N LEU A 800 -38.75 13.30 -5.98
CA LEU A 800 -37.56 13.41 -5.16
C LEU A 800 -37.58 12.46 -3.98
N ARG A 801 -38.78 12.22 -3.39
CA ARG A 801 -38.96 11.25 -2.29
C ARG A 801 -38.64 9.80 -2.70
N ALA A 802 -38.72 9.49 -3.99
CA ALA A 802 -38.34 8.18 -4.54
C ALA A 802 -36.82 7.99 -4.71
N ARG A 803 -35.97 8.96 -4.30
CA ARG A 803 -34.50 8.83 -4.41
C ARG A 803 -33.97 7.69 -3.52
N ALA A 804 -32.89 7.05 -3.98
CA ALA A 804 -32.21 5.96 -3.27
C ALA A 804 -30.87 6.44 -2.69
N VAL A 805 -30.70 6.41 -1.37
CA VAL A 805 -29.48 6.86 -0.69
C VAL A 805 -28.41 5.78 -0.55
N GLY A 806 -28.74 4.50 -0.83
CA GLY A 806 -27.86 3.36 -0.54
C GLY A 806 -26.50 3.43 -1.22
N ALA A 807 -26.44 3.73 -2.53
CA ALA A 807 -25.20 3.88 -3.27
C ALA A 807 -24.34 5.02 -2.70
N LYS A 808 -24.96 6.17 -2.39
CA LYS A 808 -24.27 7.33 -1.80
C LYS A 808 -23.70 7.04 -0.41
N ARG A 809 -24.44 6.28 0.41
CA ARG A 809 -23.96 5.82 1.73
C ARG A 809 -22.76 4.87 1.61
N SER A 810 -22.83 3.92 0.68
CA SER A 810 -21.72 3.01 0.41
C SER A 810 -20.48 3.77 -0.07
N LEU A 811 -20.67 4.73 -0.97
CA LEU A 811 -19.59 5.60 -1.45
C LEU A 811 -18.95 6.38 -0.29
N ALA A 812 -19.73 7.12 0.49
CA ALA A 812 -19.26 7.91 1.62
C ALA A 812 -18.51 7.06 2.67
N GLY A 813 -18.97 5.84 2.94
CA GLY A 813 -18.30 4.92 3.86
C GLY A 813 -16.92 4.46 3.34
N ARG A 814 -16.79 4.16 2.05
CA ARG A 814 -15.52 3.76 1.42
C ARG A 814 -14.54 4.94 1.34
N GLU A 815 -15.00 6.12 0.95
CA GLU A 815 -14.20 7.35 0.94
C GLU A 815 -13.69 7.67 2.35
N PHE A 816 -14.56 7.55 3.37
CA PHE A 816 -14.17 7.74 4.77
C PHE A 816 -13.07 6.76 5.20
N ALA A 817 -13.22 5.48 4.89
CA ALA A 817 -12.24 4.47 5.23
C ALA A 817 -10.88 4.73 4.55
N LEU A 818 -10.89 5.15 3.28
CA LEU A 818 -9.68 5.53 2.55
C LEU A 818 -9.03 6.79 3.13
N GLY A 819 -9.82 7.82 3.46
CA GLY A 819 -9.29 9.05 4.06
C GLY A 819 -8.61 8.81 5.40
N VAL A 820 -9.21 8.02 6.29
CA VAL A 820 -8.60 7.63 7.57
C VAL A 820 -7.31 6.83 7.35
N GLU A 821 -7.34 5.85 6.43
CA GLU A 821 -6.15 5.03 6.12
C GLU A 821 -5.01 5.87 5.52
N ALA A 822 -5.32 6.87 4.69
CA ALA A 822 -4.32 7.79 4.14
C ALA A 822 -3.57 8.52 5.26
N LEU A 823 -4.30 9.10 6.22
CA LEU A 823 -3.71 9.77 7.38
C LEU A 823 -2.87 8.82 8.24
N GLU A 824 -3.38 7.62 8.53
CA GLU A 824 -2.66 6.62 9.32
C GLU A 824 -1.35 6.21 8.64
N ARG A 825 -1.35 5.98 7.33
CA ARG A 825 -0.14 5.65 6.55
C ARG A 825 0.87 6.79 6.56
N PHE A 826 0.42 8.03 6.37
CA PHE A 826 1.28 9.22 6.43
C PHE A 826 1.93 9.38 7.82
N ILE A 827 1.17 9.21 8.89
CA ILE A 827 1.69 9.31 10.26
C ILE A 827 2.67 8.17 10.58
N ARG A 828 2.43 6.96 10.05
CA ARG A 828 3.38 5.83 10.15
C ARG A 828 4.62 6.00 9.29
N ARG A 829 4.75 7.11 8.57
CA ARG A 829 5.86 7.41 7.64
C ARG A 829 6.04 6.33 6.56
N GLU A 830 4.93 5.73 6.11
CA GLU A 830 4.97 4.90 4.91
C GLU A 830 5.34 5.76 3.69
N PRO A 831 5.94 5.18 2.63
CA PRO A 831 6.21 5.90 1.38
C PRO A 831 4.98 6.66 0.90
N LEU A 832 5.12 7.89 0.44
CA LEU A 832 4.00 8.79 0.11
C LEU A 832 3.04 8.16 -0.91
N ARG A 833 3.54 7.37 -1.87
CA ARG A 833 2.72 6.60 -2.80
C ARG A 833 1.68 5.70 -2.11
N ARG A 834 1.97 5.20 -0.89
CA ARG A 834 1.02 4.38 -0.11
C ARG A 834 -0.11 5.22 0.46
N THR A 835 0.16 6.46 0.82
CA THR A 835 -0.84 7.45 1.19
C THR A 835 -1.67 7.82 -0.04
N HIS A 836 -1.00 8.09 -1.17
CA HIS A 836 -1.63 8.43 -2.43
C HIS A 836 -2.53 7.31 -2.98
N GLU A 837 -2.21 6.04 -2.78
CA GLU A 837 -3.10 4.92 -3.11
C GLU A 837 -4.51 5.12 -2.53
N CYS A 838 -4.60 5.64 -1.31
CA CYS A 838 -5.86 5.95 -0.65
C CYS A 838 -6.48 7.26 -1.17
N VAL A 839 -5.69 8.33 -1.26
CA VAL A 839 -6.13 9.64 -1.73
C VAL A 839 -6.69 9.56 -3.16
N PHE A 840 -5.97 8.88 -4.07
CA PHE A 840 -6.44 8.66 -5.44
C PHE A 840 -7.64 7.74 -5.49
N GLY A 841 -7.73 6.80 -4.55
CA GLY A 841 -8.91 5.98 -4.36
C GLY A 841 -10.16 6.81 -4.07
N VAL A 842 -10.08 7.83 -3.22
CA VAL A 842 -11.20 8.76 -2.95
C VAL A 842 -11.62 9.50 -4.22
N LEU A 843 -10.67 10.06 -4.97
CA LEU A 843 -10.96 10.74 -6.24
C LEU A 843 -11.60 9.82 -7.28
N ALA A 844 -11.10 8.60 -7.40
CA ALA A 844 -11.64 7.62 -8.32
C ALA A 844 -13.09 7.24 -7.96
N LEU A 845 -13.36 6.98 -6.69
CA LEU A 845 -14.69 6.62 -6.22
C LEU A 845 -15.72 7.72 -6.45
N GLU A 846 -15.31 9.00 -6.45
CA GLU A 846 -16.21 10.13 -6.72
C GLU A 846 -16.89 10.04 -8.10
N SER A 847 -16.25 9.37 -9.07
CA SER A 847 -16.82 9.14 -10.40
C SER A 847 -17.85 8.00 -10.46
N GLU A 848 -18.07 7.26 -9.38
CA GLU A 848 -19.08 6.21 -9.34
C GLU A 848 -20.49 6.79 -9.44
N PRO A 849 -21.38 6.17 -10.22
CA PRO A 849 -22.73 6.65 -10.39
C PRO A 849 -23.54 6.52 -9.08
N VAL A 850 -24.20 7.60 -8.73
CA VAL A 850 -25.19 7.65 -7.65
C VAL A 850 -26.53 8.09 -8.20
N ASP A 851 -27.60 7.99 -7.39
CA ASP A 851 -28.92 8.45 -7.82
C ASP A 851 -28.86 9.96 -8.16
N PRO A 852 -29.18 10.37 -9.38
CA PRO A 852 -29.06 11.76 -9.83
C PRO A 852 -29.99 12.73 -9.09
N ARG A 853 -30.88 12.23 -8.24
CA ARG A 853 -31.76 13.00 -7.36
C ARG A 853 -31.14 13.31 -5.97
N LEU A 854 -29.87 12.96 -5.72
CA LEU A 854 -29.17 13.17 -4.44
C LEU A 854 -28.42 14.49 -4.35
#